data_a4e83d7d7acd635e409c5a8e7819bca3
#
_entry.id   a4e83d7d7acd635e409c5a8e7819bca3
#
_cell.length_a   1.000
_cell.length_b   1.000
_cell.length_c   1.000
_cell.angle_alpha   90.00
_cell.angle_beta   90.00
_cell.angle_gamma   90.00
#
_symmetry.space_group_name_H-M   'P 1'
#
loop_
_entity.id
_entity.type
_entity.pdbx_description
1 polymer ?
#
loop_
_entity_poly.entity_id
_entity_poly.type
_entity_poly.pdbx_seq_one_letter_code
_entity_poly.pdbx_strand_id
1 'polypeptide(L)'
;MAIEKMKKLRLLAVRDQKKALLRKLMLLGCIEVSEPELSELSPELRQHLAKEGSDVTKCRTDFATLVQAVELLDKYAPQKSKLLSAKPETEVGTILDDSTLADTIETARRIVSVDESVRRANAERARLAGAMDSLKPWLALDYPLDGQGTQRCAVTLGFVPASVSLAEVSQSLAEVTEEAEIISVSADKTQRYLALVCFKEDLAAALDALRVHNFSIAAFGNAEGTAAENTERLKAELEELDRQKSELIDEICAMAECRQELKLCADRMDTKVAYAEAEGRLYGMESVVALQGWVLARKVPEIEESLEKFDCAWELCDPEPEEYPEVPVQLRNNKITNALNMVTNMYSLPSYDGVDPNPLMAPFFILFYGLMMADMGYGLIMILAAVVAMKKMHPRKGSLSFCQLLLYSGISTFIMGILTGGFFGDALAQIGKILGKPDGWGELWCLFSPMTDVMTVLIGAMVLGLIHLNTGMVISVVEKIKKGDAASAFWEEGSLWVILIGAVMMALSVGSVGGVPVVLVVGCVMLFYGGSRGAKGFGKLTSLFSTLYNTVTGWFGDILSYSRIMALMLAGSVIATVFNTIGGIANSLWLFIPVFLIGHSLNFALNLLGCYVHDLRLQCLEYFGKFYKDGGRAFKPLEVSTKYYDIAED
;
A
#
# COMPACT_ATOMS: atom_id res chain seq x y z
N MET A 1 -6.09 -28.91 10.20
CA MET A 1 -6.41 -27.85 9.22
C MET A 1 -5.89 -26.55 9.80
N ALA A 2 -5.23 -25.72 9.01
CA ALA A 2 -4.70 -24.46 9.50
C ALA A 2 -5.76 -23.34 9.58
N ILE A 3 -6.93 -23.55 8.95
CA ILE A 3 -8.10 -22.69 9.12
C ILE A 3 -8.76 -23.05 10.46
N GLU A 4 -8.84 -22.08 11.36
CA GLU A 4 -9.48 -22.25 12.67
C GLU A 4 -10.98 -22.48 12.50
N LYS A 5 -11.53 -23.40 13.25
CA LYS A 5 -12.97 -23.61 13.27
C LYS A 5 -13.66 -22.48 14.00
N MET A 6 -14.75 -21.96 13.40
CA MET A 6 -15.60 -20.92 13.98
C MET A 6 -16.90 -21.54 14.49
N LYS A 7 -17.47 -20.92 15.52
CA LYS A 7 -18.84 -21.17 15.98
C LYS A 7 -19.65 -19.88 15.95
N LYS A 8 -20.90 -19.99 15.58
CA LYS A 8 -21.87 -18.90 15.63
C LYS A 8 -22.39 -18.79 17.06
N LEU A 9 -22.15 -17.66 17.71
CA LEU A 9 -22.70 -17.35 19.03
C LEU A 9 -23.96 -16.48 18.83
N ARG A 10 -25.08 -16.93 19.40
CA ARG A 10 -26.31 -16.16 19.58
C ARG A 10 -26.48 -15.94 21.07
N LEU A 11 -26.66 -14.69 21.47
CA LEU A 11 -26.72 -14.32 22.89
C LEU A 11 -27.83 -13.30 23.12
N LEU A 12 -28.61 -13.54 24.16
CA LEU A 12 -29.61 -12.63 24.70
C LEU A 12 -29.20 -12.26 26.13
N ALA A 13 -29.00 -10.96 26.38
CA ALA A 13 -28.61 -10.47 27.70
C ALA A 13 -29.55 -9.39 28.20
N VAL A 14 -29.62 -9.21 29.53
CA VAL A 14 -30.36 -8.12 30.15
C VAL A 14 -29.70 -6.78 29.78
N ARG A 15 -30.51 -5.78 29.42
CA ARG A 15 -30.06 -4.47 28.92
C ARG A 15 -29.13 -3.74 29.90
N ASP A 16 -29.40 -3.84 31.19
CA ASP A 16 -28.59 -3.19 32.23
C ASP A 16 -27.14 -3.72 32.27
N GLN A 17 -26.93 -4.97 31.87
CA GLN A 17 -25.60 -5.59 31.83
C GLN A 17 -24.87 -5.44 30.49
N LYS A 18 -25.51 -4.83 29.46
CA LYS A 18 -24.95 -4.67 28.10
C LYS A 18 -23.53 -4.12 28.12
N LYS A 19 -23.31 -3.01 28.85
CA LYS A 19 -21.99 -2.35 28.88
C LYS A 19 -20.92 -3.21 29.50
N ALA A 20 -21.21 -3.88 30.59
CA ALA A 20 -20.29 -4.76 31.29
C ALA A 20 -19.97 -6.00 30.45
N LEU A 21 -20.97 -6.58 29.80
CA LEU A 21 -20.85 -7.71 28.90
C LEU A 21 -19.95 -7.39 27.69
N LEU A 22 -20.24 -6.31 26.94
CA LEU A 22 -19.43 -5.91 25.80
C LEU A 22 -17.99 -5.59 26.19
N ARG A 23 -17.79 -4.91 27.33
CA ARG A 23 -16.44 -4.66 27.87
C ARG A 23 -15.70 -5.95 28.19
N LYS A 24 -16.38 -6.94 28.76
CA LYS A 24 -15.78 -8.24 29.06
C LYS A 24 -15.43 -9.00 27.78
N LEU A 25 -16.31 -9.01 26.78
CA LEU A 25 -16.06 -9.64 25.49
C LEU A 25 -14.90 -8.98 24.74
N MET A 26 -14.79 -7.65 24.85
CA MET A 26 -13.67 -6.88 24.27
C MET A 26 -12.32 -7.25 24.93
N LEU A 27 -12.32 -7.43 26.26
CA LEU A 27 -11.11 -7.86 26.98
C LEU A 27 -10.67 -9.29 26.62
N LEU A 28 -11.64 -10.16 26.29
CA LEU A 28 -11.34 -11.52 25.83
C LEU A 28 -10.76 -11.54 24.39
N GLY A 29 -11.12 -10.56 23.55
CA GLY A 29 -10.62 -10.44 22.18
C GLY A 29 -10.88 -11.66 21.30
N CYS A 30 -11.99 -12.36 21.49
CA CYS A 30 -12.24 -13.66 20.87
C CYS A 30 -13.57 -13.77 20.12
N ILE A 31 -14.36 -12.69 20.06
CA ILE A 31 -15.64 -12.62 19.35
C ILE A 31 -15.63 -11.51 18.29
N GLU A 32 -16.08 -11.83 17.11
CA GLU A 32 -16.45 -10.84 16.10
C GLU A 32 -17.96 -10.64 16.13
N VAL A 33 -18.42 -9.46 16.51
CA VAL A 33 -19.84 -9.13 16.55
C VAL A 33 -20.36 -8.91 15.14
N SER A 34 -21.39 -9.66 14.74
CA SER A 34 -22.10 -9.52 13.47
C SER A 34 -23.53 -9.01 13.70
N GLU A 35 -24.16 -8.51 12.65
CA GLU A 35 -25.58 -8.17 12.72
C GLU A 35 -26.41 -9.47 12.80
N PRO A 36 -27.40 -9.56 13.70
CA PRO A 36 -28.28 -10.72 13.79
C PRO A 36 -29.12 -10.89 12.51
N GLU A 37 -29.23 -12.13 12.04
CA GLU A 37 -30.11 -12.46 10.92
C GLU A 37 -31.56 -12.43 11.37
N LEU A 38 -32.23 -11.31 11.08
CA LEU A 38 -33.64 -11.13 11.41
C LEU A 38 -34.58 -12.12 10.70
N SER A 39 -34.11 -12.77 9.63
CA SER A 39 -34.84 -13.78 8.85
C SER A 39 -35.18 -15.02 9.67
N GLU A 40 -34.34 -15.40 10.60
CA GLU A 40 -34.50 -16.58 11.46
C GLU A 40 -35.43 -16.33 12.67
N LEU A 41 -35.77 -15.06 12.97
CA LEU A 41 -36.63 -14.69 14.10
C LEU A 41 -38.11 -14.70 13.73
N SER A 42 -38.95 -15.03 14.70
CA SER A 42 -40.41 -14.99 14.51
C SER A 42 -40.88 -13.58 14.11
N PRO A 43 -41.96 -13.45 13.29
CA PRO A 43 -42.48 -12.13 12.86
C PRO A 43 -42.84 -11.21 14.03
N GLU A 44 -43.29 -11.75 15.14
CA GLU A 44 -43.64 -11.02 16.35
C GLU A 44 -42.41 -10.40 17.02
N LEU A 45 -41.34 -11.13 17.14
CA LEU A 45 -40.06 -10.64 17.69
C LEU A 45 -39.42 -9.56 16.81
N ARG A 46 -39.53 -9.69 15.48
CA ARG A 46 -38.99 -8.67 14.54
C ARG A 46 -39.64 -7.29 14.71
N GLN A 47 -40.89 -7.22 15.06
CA GLN A 47 -41.61 -5.93 15.22
C GLN A 47 -41.14 -5.16 16.46
N HIS A 48 -40.62 -5.85 17.47
CA HIS A 48 -40.19 -5.25 18.73
C HIS A 48 -38.67 -5.02 18.83
N LEU A 49 -37.88 -5.57 17.91
CA LEU A 49 -36.43 -5.38 17.87
C LEU A 49 -36.09 -4.08 17.15
N ALA A 50 -35.40 -3.18 17.83
CA ALA A 50 -34.82 -1.97 17.25
C ALA A 50 -33.30 -2.04 17.29
N LYS A 51 -32.65 -1.52 16.26
CA LYS A 51 -31.19 -1.39 16.24
C LYS A 51 -30.75 -0.42 17.33
N GLU A 52 -29.77 -0.81 18.14
CA GLU A 52 -29.25 0.05 19.21
C GLU A 52 -28.60 1.30 18.62
N GLY A 53 -28.85 2.45 19.24
CA GLY A 53 -28.18 3.70 18.89
C GLY A 53 -26.73 3.66 19.36
N SER A 54 -25.82 4.07 18.50
CA SER A 54 -24.40 4.16 18.85
C SER A 54 -23.79 5.47 18.35
N ASP A 55 -22.85 6.01 19.12
CA ASP A 55 -22.14 7.26 18.82
C ASP A 55 -20.91 7.06 17.89
N VAL A 56 -20.96 6.08 16.98
CA VAL A 56 -19.84 5.72 16.09
C VAL A 56 -19.29 6.92 15.35
N THR A 57 -20.17 7.75 14.76
CA THR A 57 -19.74 8.92 13.97
C THR A 57 -18.98 9.93 14.81
N LYS A 58 -19.47 10.19 16.03
CA LYS A 58 -18.80 11.10 16.97
C LYS A 58 -17.45 10.55 17.40
N CYS A 59 -17.39 9.28 17.79
CA CYS A 59 -16.12 8.63 18.19
C CYS A 59 -15.10 8.62 17.06
N ARG A 60 -15.50 8.34 15.82
CA ARG A 60 -14.62 8.40 14.65
C ARG A 60 -14.11 9.81 14.36
N THR A 61 -14.95 10.83 14.50
CA THR A 61 -14.55 12.23 14.31
C THR A 61 -13.53 12.66 15.37
N ASP A 62 -13.79 12.34 16.63
CA ASP A 62 -12.88 12.66 17.73
C ASP A 62 -11.55 11.90 17.58
N PHE A 63 -11.57 10.63 17.18
CA PHE A 63 -10.38 9.85 16.86
C PHE A 63 -9.56 10.49 15.73
N ALA A 64 -10.23 10.85 14.62
CA ALA A 64 -9.56 11.50 13.49
C ALA A 64 -8.92 12.84 13.90
N THR A 65 -9.58 13.62 14.75
CA THR A 65 -9.07 14.89 15.27
C THR A 65 -7.81 14.69 16.13
N LEU A 66 -7.81 13.66 17.00
CA LEU A 66 -6.64 13.31 17.82
C LEU A 66 -5.45 12.88 16.96
N VAL A 67 -5.69 12.00 15.96
CA VAL A 67 -4.64 11.56 15.03
C VAL A 67 -4.08 12.73 14.25
N GLN A 68 -4.95 13.60 13.73
CA GLN A 68 -4.53 14.81 12.99
C GLN A 68 -3.70 15.75 13.87
N ALA A 69 -4.08 15.97 15.14
CA ALA A 69 -3.32 16.78 16.07
C ALA A 69 -1.90 16.21 16.32
N VAL A 70 -1.78 14.87 16.47
CA VAL A 70 -0.46 14.22 16.60
C VAL A 70 0.38 14.41 15.34
N GLU A 71 -0.19 14.25 14.15
CA GLU A 71 0.51 14.46 12.87
C GLU A 71 0.97 15.92 12.70
N LEU A 72 0.16 16.89 13.13
CA LEU A 72 0.53 18.30 13.11
C LEU A 72 1.68 18.61 14.08
N LEU A 73 1.66 18.02 15.27
CA LEU A 73 2.79 18.14 16.21
C LEU A 73 4.07 17.49 15.66
N ASP A 74 3.96 16.36 14.95
CA ASP A 74 5.12 15.73 14.31
C ASP A 74 5.66 16.57 13.14
N LYS A 75 4.81 17.35 12.47
CA LYS A 75 5.18 18.28 11.38
C LYS A 75 5.87 19.56 11.90
N TYR A 76 5.32 20.22 12.92
CA TYR A 76 5.80 21.52 13.39
C TYR A 76 6.86 21.43 14.50
N ALA A 77 6.79 20.40 15.32
CA ALA A 77 7.74 20.13 16.41
C ALA A 77 8.28 18.69 16.31
N PRO A 78 9.08 18.36 15.26
CA PRO A 78 9.56 17.01 15.06
C PRO A 78 10.45 16.56 16.22
N GLN A 79 10.11 15.44 16.81
CA GLN A 79 10.99 14.79 17.79
C GLN A 79 12.01 13.92 17.05
N LYS A 80 13.24 13.90 17.54
CA LYS A 80 14.27 12.94 17.09
C LYS A 80 13.84 11.52 17.51
N SER A 81 12.89 10.94 16.78
CA SER A 81 12.58 9.52 16.96
C SER A 81 13.78 8.70 16.50
N LYS A 82 14.22 7.76 17.33
CA LYS A 82 15.16 6.76 16.87
C LYS A 82 14.40 5.89 15.85
N LEU A 83 14.89 5.83 14.64
CA LEU A 83 14.26 5.15 13.48
C LEU A 83 13.84 3.69 13.75
N LEU A 84 14.35 3.09 14.82
CA LEU A 84 14.18 1.69 15.22
C LEU A 84 13.86 1.62 16.72
N SER A 85 12.89 2.37 17.24
CA SER A 85 12.44 2.22 18.62
C SER A 85 11.18 1.38 18.70
N ALA A 86 11.11 0.50 19.72
CA ALA A 86 9.87 -0.20 20.07
C ALA A 86 8.80 0.81 20.49
N LYS A 87 7.52 0.48 20.29
CA LYS A 87 6.42 1.25 20.84
C LYS A 87 6.46 1.18 22.37
N PRO A 88 6.09 2.26 23.06
CA PRO A 88 5.97 2.22 24.51
C PRO A 88 4.86 1.24 24.92
N GLU A 89 5.08 0.50 25.99
CA GLU A 89 4.10 -0.43 26.56
C GLU A 89 3.18 0.30 27.55
N THR A 90 1.90 -0.09 27.59
CA THR A 90 0.91 0.43 28.52
C THR A 90 -0.02 -0.68 29.02
N GLU A 91 -0.59 -0.49 30.19
CA GLU A 91 -1.56 -1.43 30.76
C GLU A 91 -2.95 -1.22 30.14
N VAL A 92 -3.71 -2.30 30.01
CA VAL A 92 -5.09 -2.27 29.52
C VAL A 92 -5.97 -1.31 30.36
N GLY A 93 -5.75 -1.26 31.68
CA GLY A 93 -6.46 -0.35 32.58
C GLY A 93 -6.30 1.12 32.23
N THR A 94 -5.09 1.50 31.83
CA THR A 94 -4.79 2.88 31.42
C THR A 94 -5.49 3.28 30.11
N ILE A 95 -5.66 2.34 29.16
CA ILE A 95 -6.40 2.59 27.90
C ILE A 95 -7.89 2.72 28.16
N LEU A 96 -8.43 2.02 29.15
CA LEU A 96 -9.86 2.05 29.48
C LEU A 96 -10.25 3.18 30.46
N ASP A 97 -9.30 4.02 30.87
CA ASP A 97 -9.55 5.18 31.74
C ASP A 97 -9.96 6.40 30.92
N ASP A 98 -11.10 6.98 31.24
CA ASP A 98 -11.69 8.11 30.53
C ASP A 98 -11.45 9.48 31.20
N SER A 99 -10.71 9.53 32.30
CA SER A 99 -10.63 10.70 33.17
C SER A 99 -10.11 11.96 32.47
N THR A 100 -9.15 11.83 31.55
CA THR A 100 -8.51 12.97 30.84
C THR A 100 -8.98 13.13 29.39
N LEU A 101 -9.90 12.29 28.92
CA LEU A 101 -10.26 12.21 27.52
C LEU A 101 -10.86 13.51 26.96
N ALA A 102 -11.77 14.14 27.72
CA ALA A 102 -12.48 15.36 27.27
C ALA A 102 -11.53 16.52 27.07
N ASP A 103 -10.62 16.77 28.03
CA ASP A 103 -9.65 17.87 28.01
C ASP A 103 -8.63 17.69 26.88
N THR A 104 -8.23 16.43 26.65
CA THR A 104 -7.28 16.10 25.57
C THR A 104 -7.89 16.25 24.18
N ILE A 105 -9.19 15.93 24.01
CA ILE A 105 -9.91 16.17 22.75
C ILE A 105 -10.04 17.67 22.49
N GLU A 106 -10.28 18.49 23.53
CA GLU A 106 -10.34 19.94 23.39
C GLU A 106 -8.96 20.52 22.96
N THR A 107 -7.89 20.03 23.57
CA THR A 107 -6.52 20.39 23.18
C THR A 107 -6.25 19.99 21.72
N ALA A 108 -6.66 18.80 21.28
CA ALA A 108 -6.52 18.36 19.89
C ALA A 108 -7.28 19.28 18.92
N ARG A 109 -8.52 19.66 19.25
CA ARG A 109 -9.31 20.61 18.45
C ARG A 109 -8.65 21.97 18.36
N ARG A 110 -8.04 22.43 19.45
CA ARG A 110 -7.29 23.70 19.45
C ARG A 110 -6.10 23.61 18.49
N ILE A 111 -5.29 22.56 18.54
CA ILE A 111 -4.16 22.36 17.61
C ILE A 111 -4.63 22.39 16.15
N VAL A 112 -5.72 21.68 15.82
CA VAL A 112 -6.28 21.66 14.47
C VAL A 112 -6.78 23.05 14.05
N SER A 113 -7.45 23.78 14.94
CA SER A 113 -7.95 25.13 14.64
C SER A 113 -6.83 26.16 14.41
N VAL A 114 -5.72 26.02 15.14
CA VAL A 114 -4.53 26.87 14.94
C VAL A 114 -3.88 26.53 13.59
N ASP A 115 -3.76 25.25 13.19
CA ASP A 115 -3.25 24.88 11.85
C ASP A 115 -4.15 25.42 10.73
N GLU A 116 -5.47 25.42 10.90
CA GLU A 116 -6.38 26.06 9.94
C GLU A 116 -6.08 27.56 9.80
N SER A 117 -5.76 28.24 10.90
CA SER A 117 -5.37 29.64 10.88
C SER A 117 -4.02 29.83 10.16
N VAL A 118 -3.05 28.94 10.38
CA VAL A 118 -1.78 28.91 9.63
C VAL A 118 -2.01 28.70 8.12
N ARG A 119 -2.94 27.82 7.75
CA ARG A 119 -3.29 27.61 6.33
C ARG A 119 -3.93 28.84 5.70
N ARG A 120 -4.82 29.54 6.43
CA ARG A 120 -5.42 30.80 5.97
C ARG A 120 -4.36 31.88 5.80
N ALA A 121 -3.45 32.02 6.74
CA ALA A 121 -2.32 32.94 6.64
C ALA A 121 -1.43 32.63 5.41
N ASN A 122 -1.15 31.36 5.13
CA ASN A 122 -0.40 30.98 3.93
C ASN A 122 -1.13 31.32 2.63
N ALA A 123 -2.44 31.14 2.56
CA ALA A 123 -3.24 31.49 1.38
C ALA A 123 -3.24 33.01 1.16
N GLU A 124 -3.41 33.79 2.22
CA GLU A 124 -3.37 35.26 2.16
C GLU A 124 -1.97 35.77 1.80
N ARG A 125 -0.91 35.16 2.33
CA ARG A 125 0.48 35.44 1.95
C ARG A 125 0.70 35.22 0.44
N ALA A 126 0.19 34.13 -0.10
CA ALA A 126 0.30 33.85 -1.54
C ALA A 126 -0.46 34.88 -2.38
N ARG A 127 -1.63 35.33 -1.91
CA ARG A 127 -2.43 36.39 -2.55
C ARG A 127 -1.68 37.73 -2.57
N LEU A 128 -1.14 38.15 -1.42
CA LEU A 128 -0.38 39.40 -1.27
C LEU A 128 0.91 39.36 -2.09
N ALA A 129 1.63 38.25 -2.09
CA ALA A 129 2.84 38.06 -2.89
C ALA A 129 2.54 38.16 -4.39
N GLY A 130 1.44 37.54 -4.86
CA GLY A 130 0.98 37.66 -6.24
C GLY A 130 0.59 39.10 -6.63
N ALA A 131 -0.07 39.82 -5.70
CA ALA A 131 -0.37 41.24 -5.91
C ALA A 131 0.91 42.09 -6.01
N MET A 132 1.89 41.86 -5.13
CA MET A 132 3.18 42.52 -5.18
C MET A 132 3.96 42.23 -6.48
N ASP A 133 3.95 40.96 -6.94
CA ASP A 133 4.58 40.59 -8.20
C ASP A 133 3.93 41.29 -9.42
N SER A 134 2.63 41.51 -9.39
CA SER A 134 1.92 42.24 -10.46
C SER A 134 2.25 43.72 -10.51
N LEU A 135 2.72 44.33 -9.39
CA LEU A 135 3.14 45.71 -9.31
C LEU A 135 4.60 45.94 -9.73
N LYS A 136 5.46 44.91 -9.69
CA LYS A 136 6.90 45.04 -10.03
C LYS A 136 7.17 45.73 -11.36
N PRO A 137 6.48 45.44 -12.47
CA PRO A 137 6.73 46.13 -13.72
C PRO A 137 6.42 47.63 -13.71
N TRP A 138 5.62 48.08 -12.77
CA TRP A 138 5.15 49.47 -12.65
C TRP A 138 5.93 50.34 -11.67
N LEU A 139 6.94 49.76 -10.97
CA LEU A 139 7.73 50.47 -9.94
C LEU A 139 8.47 51.71 -10.46
N ALA A 140 8.78 51.76 -11.79
CA ALA A 140 9.44 52.90 -12.41
C ALA A 140 8.46 54.04 -12.74
N LEU A 141 7.16 53.83 -12.56
CA LEU A 141 6.14 54.81 -12.85
C LEU A 141 5.78 55.64 -11.61
N ASP A 142 6.10 56.91 -11.65
CA ASP A 142 5.72 57.90 -10.62
C ASP A 142 4.35 58.52 -10.92
N TYR A 143 3.34 57.68 -11.06
CA TYR A 143 1.95 58.06 -11.32
C TYR A 143 1.03 57.15 -10.49
N PRO A 144 -0.04 57.72 -9.87
CA PRO A 144 -0.99 56.92 -9.12
C PRO A 144 -1.70 55.87 -9.97
N LEU A 145 -1.77 54.63 -9.49
CA LEU A 145 -2.41 53.52 -10.21
C LEU A 145 -3.93 53.71 -10.37
N ASP A 146 -4.55 54.42 -9.46
CA ASP A 146 -5.96 54.83 -9.48
C ASP A 146 -6.19 56.17 -10.23
N GLY A 147 -5.12 56.75 -10.74
CA GLY A 147 -5.16 58.05 -11.46
C GLY A 147 -5.93 57.96 -12.79
N GLN A 148 -7.02 58.69 -12.91
CA GLN A 148 -7.83 58.75 -14.12
C GLN A 148 -7.37 59.90 -15.09
N GLY A 149 -6.22 60.47 -14.83
CA GLY A 149 -5.70 61.59 -15.60
C GLY A 149 -6.12 62.96 -15.05
N THR A 150 -6.18 63.98 -15.91
CA THR A 150 -6.61 65.34 -15.58
C THR A 150 -8.05 65.59 -16.06
N GLN A 151 -8.53 66.83 -15.95
CA GLN A 151 -9.86 67.18 -16.46
C GLN A 151 -10.02 66.92 -17.96
N ARG A 152 -8.96 67.08 -18.77
CA ARG A 152 -8.99 66.90 -20.23
C ARG A 152 -8.25 65.70 -20.73
N CYS A 153 -7.19 65.21 -20.06
CA CYS A 153 -6.38 64.08 -20.45
C CYS A 153 -6.74 62.83 -19.65
N ALA A 154 -6.80 61.68 -20.30
CA ALA A 154 -6.90 60.38 -19.69
C ALA A 154 -5.53 59.67 -19.70
N VAL A 155 -5.23 58.94 -18.62
CA VAL A 155 -4.06 58.05 -18.53
C VAL A 155 -4.57 56.63 -18.35
N THR A 156 -4.15 55.74 -19.25
CA THR A 156 -4.52 54.30 -19.18
C THR A 156 -3.27 53.45 -19.14
N LEU A 157 -3.15 52.64 -18.13
CA LEU A 157 -2.04 51.72 -17.95
C LEU A 157 -2.41 50.34 -18.54
N GLY A 158 -1.50 49.74 -19.31
CA GLY A 158 -1.74 48.47 -19.93
C GLY A 158 -0.44 47.81 -20.43
N PHE A 159 -0.57 46.67 -21.05
CA PHE A 159 0.56 45.91 -21.59
C PHE A 159 0.26 45.32 -22.96
N VAL A 160 1.33 45.11 -23.74
CA VAL A 160 1.30 44.44 -25.05
C VAL A 160 2.28 43.27 -25.03
N PRO A 161 2.14 42.23 -25.90
CA PRO A 161 3.13 41.18 -26.05
C PRO A 161 4.51 41.74 -26.39
N ALA A 162 5.58 41.18 -25.86
CA ALA A 162 6.96 41.62 -26.09
C ALA A 162 7.40 41.57 -27.57
N SER A 163 6.71 40.77 -28.41
CA SER A 163 6.92 40.66 -29.86
C SER A 163 6.52 41.90 -30.64
N VAL A 164 5.67 42.77 -30.08
CA VAL A 164 5.20 43.99 -30.72
C VAL A 164 6.20 45.11 -30.45
N SER A 165 6.66 45.81 -31.54
CA SER A 165 7.59 46.91 -31.38
C SER A 165 6.88 48.19 -30.91
N LEU A 166 7.59 49.00 -30.11
CA LEU A 166 7.02 50.31 -29.67
C LEU A 166 6.71 51.22 -30.85
N ALA A 167 7.51 51.15 -31.93
CA ALA A 167 7.33 51.92 -33.14
C ALA A 167 6.02 51.59 -33.86
N GLU A 168 5.66 50.31 -33.97
CA GLU A 168 4.42 49.85 -34.56
C GLU A 168 3.19 50.35 -33.79
N VAL A 169 3.27 50.27 -32.45
CA VAL A 169 2.20 50.72 -31.54
C VAL A 169 2.01 52.25 -31.65
N SER A 170 3.14 53.00 -31.66
CA SER A 170 3.11 54.46 -31.81
C SER A 170 2.61 54.90 -33.19
N GLN A 171 2.95 54.17 -34.27
CA GLN A 171 2.50 54.44 -35.62
C GLN A 171 0.98 54.24 -35.74
N SER A 172 0.47 53.12 -35.25
CA SER A 172 -0.98 52.86 -35.28
C SER A 172 -1.79 53.89 -34.46
N LEU A 173 -1.19 54.44 -33.41
CA LEU A 173 -1.81 55.50 -32.63
C LEU A 173 -1.80 56.83 -33.38
N ALA A 174 -0.68 57.19 -34.03
CA ALA A 174 -0.54 58.42 -34.80
C ALA A 174 -1.49 58.47 -36.02
N GLU A 175 -1.93 57.32 -36.54
CA GLU A 175 -2.94 57.24 -37.62
C GLU A 175 -4.35 57.64 -37.16
N VAL A 176 -4.61 57.58 -35.85
CA VAL A 176 -5.93 57.85 -35.24
C VAL A 176 -5.98 59.22 -34.59
N THR A 177 -4.91 59.61 -33.88
CA THR A 177 -4.84 60.93 -33.22
C THR A 177 -3.39 61.37 -33.09
N GLU A 178 -3.11 62.68 -33.40
CA GLU A 178 -1.79 63.28 -33.21
C GLU A 178 -1.54 63.72 -31.75
N GLU A 179 -2.55 63.67 -30.89
CA GLU A 179 -2.55 64.17 -29.52
C GLU A 179 -2.55 63.03 -28.47
N ALA A 180 -1.96 61.89 -28.82
CA ALA A 180 -1.76 60.76 -27.89
C ALA A 180 -0.30 60.34 -27.86
N GLU A 181 0.20 60.00 -26.66
CA GLU A 181 1.56 59.57 -26.44
C GLU A 181 1.59 58.24 -25.65
N ILE A 182 2.53 57.37 -26.05
CA ILE A 182 2.77 56.10 -25.38
C ILE A 182 4.13 56.18 -24.66
N ILE A 183 4.09 55.95 -23.37
CA ILE A 183 5.28 55.93 -22.51
C ILE A 183 5.57 54.46 -22.17
N SER A 184 6.76 53.96 -22.51
CA SER A 184 7.22 52.66 -22.08
C SER A 184 7.67 52.68 -20.64
N VAL A 185 6.99 51.99 -19.74
CA VAL A 185 7.30 51.93 -18.33
C VAL A 185 8.36 50.87 -18.08
N SER A 186 8.14 49.63 -18.55
CA SER A 186 9.09 48.53 -18.41
C SER A 186 8.80 47.47 -19.47
N ALA A 187 9.68 46.47 -19.57
CA ALA A 187 9.46 45.29 -20.41
C ALA A 187 10.07 44.05 -19.77
N ASP A 188 9.38 42.95 -19.88
CA ASP A 188 9.89 41.62 -19.54
C ASP A 188 10.01 40.73 -20.80
N LYS A 189 10.30 39.45 -20.64
CA LYS A 189 10.46 38.50 -21.75
C LYS A 189 9.17 38.23 -22.52
N THR A 190 8.02 38.48 -21.91
CA THR A 190 6.68 38.14 -22.41
C THR A 190 5.83 39.33 -22.73
N GLN A 191 5.99 40.41 -22.01
CA GLN A 191 5.13 41.59 -22.09
C GLN A 191 5.94 42.89 -22.01
N ARG A 192 5.38 43.94 -22.61
CA ARG A 192 5.86 45.34 -22.51
C ARG A 192 4.78 46.16 -21.87
N TYR A 193 5.10 46.86 -20.80
CA TYR A 193 4.18 47.66 -20.00
C TYR A 193 4.22 49.11 -20.44
N LEU A 194 3.05 49.66 -20.73
CA LEU A 194 2.89 50.96 -21.38
C LEU A 194 1.89 51.80 -20.60
N ALA A 195 2.15 53.11 -20.58
CA ALA A 195 1.17 54.11 -20.18
C ALA A 195 0.71 54.91 -21.43
N LEU A 196 -0.55 54.86 -21.71
CA LEU A 196 -1.20 55.65 -22.77
C LEU A 196 -1.69 56.97 -22.15
N VAL A 197 -1.29 58.08 -22.71
CA VAL A 197 -1.75 59.43 -22.36
C VAL A 197 -2.43 60.05 -23.57
N CYS A 198 -3.71 60.40 -23.49
CA CYS A 198 -4.48 60.99 -24.60
C CYS A 198 -5.59 61.92 -24.07
N PHE A 199 -6.21 62.74 -24.92
CA PHE A 199 -7.42 63.42 -24.55
C PHE A 199 -8.58 62.48 -24.29
N LYS A 200 -9.49 62.84 -23.36
CA LYS A 200 -10.65 62.00 -23.03
C LYS A 200 -11.59 61.75 -24.18
N GLU A 201 -11.66 62.71 -25.13
CA GLU A 201 -12.47 62.61 -26.32
C GLU A 201 -11.97 61.51 -27.29
N ASP A 202 -10.64 61.29 -27.34
CA ASP A 202 -9.99 60.38 -28.25
C ASP A 202 -9.69 59.00 -27.59
N LEU A 203 -9.95 58.84 -26.31
CA LEU A 203 -9.59 57.65 -25.56
C LEU A 203 -10.16 56.35 -26.16
N ALA A 204 -11.43 56.38 -26.59
CA ALA A 204 -12.09 55.20 -27.18
C ALA A 204 -11.43 54.78 -28.49
N ALA A 205 -11.14 55.73 -29.36
CA ALA A 205 -10.49 55.49 -30.65
C ALA A 205 -9.04 55.03 -30.49
N ALA A 206 -8.30 55.61 -29.53
CA ALA A 206 -6.94 55.21 -29.19
C ALA A 206 -6.89 53.77 -28.63
N LEU A 207 -7.81 53.40 -27.75
CA LEU A 207 -7.89 52.02 -27.21
C LEU A 207 -8.25 50.99 -28.28
N ASP A 208 -9.16 51.34 -29.24
CA ASP A 208 -9.52 50.43 -30.32
C ASP A 208 -8.35 50.23 -31.31
N ALA A 209 -7.55 51.25 -31.59
CA ALA A 209 -6.31 51.11 -32.36
C ALA A 209 -5.29 50.20 -31.68
N LEU A 210 -5.14 50.33 -30.36
CA LEU A 210 -4.22 49.50 -29.57
C LEU A 210 -4.66 48.04 -29.39
N ARG A 211 -5.96 47.74 -29.48
CA ARG A 211 -6.48 46.37 -29.45
C ARG A 211 -5.96 45.50 -30.60
N VAL A 212 -5.67 46.09 -31.77
CA VAL A 212 -5.07 45.40 -32.90
C VAL A 212 -3.71 44.75 -32.48
N HIS A 213 -3.00 45.39 -31.57
CA HIS A 213 -1.72 44.92 -31.02
C HIS A 213 -1.88 44.11 -29.76
N ASN A 214 -3.09 43.61 -29.44
CA ASN A 214 -3.41 42.88 -28.20
C ASN A 214 -3.10 43.66 -26.91
N PHE A 215 -3.32 44.98 -26.94
CA PHE A 215 -3.22 45.81 -25.75
C PHE A 215 -4.29 45.41 -24.74
N SER A 216 -3.85 45.10 -23.53
CA SER A 216 -4.72 44.78 -22.40
C SER A 216 -4.54 45.81 -21.30
N ILE A 217 -5.65 46.33 -20.78
CA ILE A 217 -5.65 47.31 -19.69
C ILE A 217 -5.26 46.59 -18.41
N ALA A 218 -4.31 47.14 -17.70
CA ALA A 218 -3.88 46.62 -16.39
C ALA A 218 -4.96 46.92 -15.33
N ALA A 219 -5.33 45.89 -14.57
CA ALA A 219 -6.28 46.02 -13.48
C ALA A 219 -5.54 45.92 -12.15
N PHE A 220 -5.54 46.99 -11.36
CA PHE A 220 -4.83 47.06 -10.09
C PHE A 220 -5.76 46.87 -8.89
N GLY A 221 -7.02 46.52 -9.10
CA GLY A 221 -8.01 46.33 -8.02
C GLY A 221 -8.23 47.64 -7.25
N ASN A 222 -8.05 47.58 -5.93
CA ASN A 222 -8.23 48.74 -5.03
C ASN A 222 -6.87 49.41 -4.65
N ALA A 223 -5.87 49.42 -5.54
CA ALA A 223 -4.59 50.01 -5.28
C ALA A 223 -4.70 51.56 -5.40
N GLU A 224 -4.55 52.28 -4.30
CA GLU A 224 -4.52 53.73 -4.22
C GLU A 224 -3.07 54.22 -4.16
N GLY A 225 -2.73 55.29 -4.93
CA GLY A 225 -1.38 55.84 -4.94
C GLY A 225 -0.42 55.16 -5.91
N THR A 226 0.88 55.34 -5.75
CA THR A 226 1.90 54.84 -6.68
C THR A 226 2.18 53.34 -6.48
N ALA A 227 2.77 52.70 -7.50
CA ALA A 227 3.17 51.31 -7.42
C ALA A 227 4.22 51.07 -6.31
N ALA A 228 5.11 52.02 -6.08
CA ALA A 228 6.12 51.97 -5.02
C ALA A 228 5.48 51.98 -3.63
N GLU A 229 4.55 52.90 -3.38
CA GLU A 229 3.84 53.00 -2.09
C GLU A 229 3.02 51.73 -1.81
N ASN A 230 2.31 51.20 -2.81
CA ASN A 230 1.56 49.95 -2.68
C ASN A 230 2.47 48.75 -2.42
N THR A 231 3.63 48.68 -3.06
CA THR A 231 4.61 47.62 -2.83
C THR A 231 5.17 47.67 -1.41
N GLU A 232 5.47 48.87 -0.88
CA GLU A 232 5.93 49.03 0.51
C GLU A 232 4.83 48.63 1.51
N ARG A 233 3.58 49.05 1.25
CA ARG A 233 2.44 48.64 2.08
C ARG A 233 2.23 47.10 2.07
N LEU A 234 2.22 46.48 0.89
CA LEU A 234 2.07 45.03 0.78
C LEU A 234 3.23 44.29 1.42
N LYS A 235 4.45 44.83 1.36
CA LYS A 235 5.61 44.25 2.04
C LYS A 235 5.46 44.30 3.56
N ALA A 236 5.01 45.42 4.11
CA ALA A 236 4.74 45.53 5.54
C ALA A 236 3.61 44.59 6.00
N GLU A 237 2.55 44.40 5.17
CA GLU A 237 1.48 43.44 5.44
C GLU A 237 2.00 42.00 5.40
N LEU A 238 2.89 41.67 4.45
CA LEU A 238 3.53 40.36 4.39
C LEU A 238 4.41 40.05 5.60
N GLU A 239 5.20 41.03 6.05
CA GLU A 239 6.05 40.90 7.24
C GLU A 239 5.20 40.67 8.52
N GLU A 240 4.10 41.41 8.65
CA GLU A 240 3.18 41.25 9.78
C GLU A 240 2.48 39.87 9.72
N LEU A 241 2.07 39.43 8.53
CA LEU A 241 1.45 38.11 8.34
C LEU A 241 2.44 36.98 8.63
N ASP A 242 3.72 37.11 8.22
CA ASP A 242 4.77 36.14 8.52
C ASP A 242 5.06 36.09 10.05
N ARG A 243 4.97 37.24 10.76
CA ARG A 243 5.07 37.29 12.22
C ARG A 243 3.90 36.54 12.89
N GLN A 244 2.67 36.84 12.48
CA GLN A 244 1.47 36.17 13.02
C GLN A 244 1.52 34.67 12.77
N LYS A 245 1.95 34.23 11.57
CA LYS A 245 2.14 32.83 11.26
C LYS A 245 3.18 32.17 12.16
N SER A 246 4.29 32.85 12.46
CA SER A 246 5.31 32.35 13.40
C SER A 246 4.74 32.15 14.80
N GLU A 247 3.98 33.14 15.31
CA GLU A 247 3.32 33.06 16.61
C GLU A 247 2.34 31.87 16.69
N LEU A 248 1.55 31.63 15.63
CA LEU A 248 0.65 30.47 15.55
C LEU A 248 1.41 29.13 15.55
N ILE A 249 2.54 29.07 14.85
CA ILE A 249 3.38 27.87 14.85
C ILE A 249 4.02 27.66 16.23
N ASP A 250 4.47 28.71 16.87
CA ASP A 250 5.05 28.67 18.23
C ASP A 250 3.99 28.20 19.25
N GLU A 251 2.72 28.61 19.09
CA GLU A 251 1.60 28.10 19.90
C GLU A 251 1.44 26.58 19.72
N ILE A 252 1.49 26.06 18.50
CA ILE A 252 1.46 24.59 18.26
C ILE A 252 2.67 23.92 18.90
N CYS A 253 3.86 24.50 18.76
CA CYS A 253 5.09 23.96 19.35
C CYS A 253 5.03 23.92 20.88
N ALA A 254 4.43 24.92 21.53
CA ALA A 254 4.23 24.93 22.98
C ALA A 254 3.33 23.78 23.47
N MET A 255 2.36 23.35 22.65
CA MET A 255 1.50 22.20 22.95
C MET A 255 2.17 20.85 22.70
N ALA A 256 3.44 20.79 22.24
CA ALA A 256 4.15 19.54 21.97
C ALA A 256 4.40 18.67 23.22
N GLU A 257 4.34 19.25 24.41
CA GLU A 257 4.44 18.51 25.68
C GLU A 257 3.28 17.53 25.87
N CYS A 258 2.08 17.87 25.39
CA CYS A 258 0.89 17.02 25.47
C CYS A 258 0.88 15.84 24.46
N ARG A 259 1.92 15.69 23.62
CA ARG A 259 1.97 14.69 22.54
C ARG A 259 1.75 13.27 23.02
N GLN A 260 2.34 12.87 24.14
CA GLN A 260 2.20 11.50 24.66
C GLN A 260 0.78 11.24 25.14
N GLU A 261 0.17 12.23 25.77
CA GLU A 261 -1.20 12.18 26.21
C GLU A 261 -2.18 12.11 25.03
N LEU A 262 -1.94 12.91 23.98
CA LEU A 262 -2.70 12.85 22.72
C LEU A 262 -2.61 11.47 22.06
N LYS A 263 -1.44 10.85 22.04
CA LYS A 263 -1.24 9.49 21.52
C LYS A 263 -2.01 8.45 22.34
N LEU A 264 -1.95 8.55 23.67
CA LEU A 264 -2.69 7.66 24.56
C LEU A 264 -4.20 7.82 24.39
N CYS A 265 -4.68 9.07 24.32
CA CYS A 265 -6.09 9.35 24.09
C CYS A 265 -6.56 8.93 22.69
N ALA A 266 -5.70 8.96 21.68
CA ALA A 266 -6.03 8.41 20.37
C ALA A 266 -6.26 6.88 20.45
N ASP A 267 -5.41 6.13 21.16
CA ASP A 267 -5.60 4.68 21.36
C ASP A 267 -6.86 4.37 22.20
N ARG A 268 -7.15 5.19 23.23
CA ARG A 268 -8.43 5.12 23.97
C ARG A 268 -9.63 5.32 23.06
N MET A 269 -9.57 6.32 22.18
CA MET A 269 -10.67 6.62 21.27
C MET A 269 -10.83 5.56 20.18
N ASP A 270 -9.73 4.95 19.68
CA ASP A 270 -9.78 3.83 18.74
C ASP A 270 -10.52 2.62 19.36
N THR A 271 -10.22 2.33 20.62
CA THR A 271 -10.92 1.29 21.40
C THR A 271 -12.41 1.64 21.56
N LYS A 272 -12.75 2.92 21.81
CA LYS A 272 -14.15 3.37 21.87
C LYS A 272 -14.86 3.29 20.53
N VAL A 273 -14.17 3.55 19.43
CA VAL A 273 -14.74 3.34 18.09
C VAL A 273 -15.10 1.88 17.89
N ALA A 274 -14.18 0.94 18.21
CA ALA A 274 -14.44 -0.48 18.11
C ALA A 274 -15.64 -0.92 18.99
N TYR A 275 -15.73 -0.39 20.22
CA TYR A 275 -16.86 -0.63 21.12
C TYR A 275 -18.18 -0.08 20.54
N ALA A 276 -18.21 1.16 20.06
CA ALA A 276 -19.40 1.78 19.49
C ALA A 276 -19.85 1.09 18.20
N GLU A 277 -18.93 0.60 17.38
CA GLU A 277 -19.23 -0.21 16.20
C GLU A 277 -19.89 -1.54 16.57
N ALA A 278 -19.39 -2.21 17.61
CA ALA A 278 -19.99 -3.43 18.12
C ALA A 278 -21.39 -3.15 18.71
N GLU A 279 -21.54 -2.08 19.48
CA GLU A 279 -22.83 -1.65 20.03
C GLU A 279 -23.86 -1.35 18.93
N GLY A 280 -23.45 -0.69 17.85
CA GLY A 280 -24.30 -0.38 16.70
C GLY A 280 -24.75 -1.60 15.88
N ARG A 281 -24.19 -2.78 16.12
CA ARG A 281 -24.61 -4.05 15.51
C ARG A 281 -25.60 -4.83 16.37
N LEU A 282 -25.88 -4.36 17.58
CA LEU A 282 -26.83 -5.00 18.48
C LEU A 282 -28.27 -4.60 18.15
N TYR A 283 -29.19 -5.50 18.47
CA TYR A 283 -30.60 -5.23 18.42
C TYR A 283 -31.19 -5.37 19.84
N GLY A 284 -32.01 -4.43 20.24
CA GLY A 284 -32.56 -4.38 21.59
C GLY A 284 -34.08 -4.30 21.62
N MET A 285 -34.63 -4.77 22.71
CA MET A 285 -35.98 -4.52 23.21
C MET A 285 -35.88 -3.67 24.49
N GLU A 286 -37.01 -3.36 25.13
CA GLU A 286 -37.05 -2.56 26.37
C GLU A 286 -36.09 -3.11 27.46
N SER A 287 -36.06 -4.43 27.66
CA SER A 287 -35.33 -5.10 28.75
C SER A 287 -34.21 -6.03 28.31
N VAL A 288 -34.14 -6.38 27.02
CA VAL A 288 -33.20 -7.40 26.51
C VAL A 288 -32.46 -6.89 25.30
N VAL A 289 -31.18 -7.29 25.16
CA VAL A 289 -30.33 -7.01 23.99
C VAL A 289 -29.90 -8.32 23.36
N ALA A 290 -30.04 -8.41 22.04
CA ALA A 290 -29.57 -9.53 21.23
C ALA A 290 -28.24 -9.21 20.59
N LEU A 291 -27.29 -10.14 20.73
CA LEU A 291 -25.96 -10.13 20.12
C LEU A 291 -25.77 -11.39 19.32
N GLN A 292 -25.27 -11.26 18.11
CA GLN A 292 -24.80 -12.37 17.29
C GLN A 292 -23.33 -12.14 16.95
N GLY A 293 -22.58 -13.23 16.85
CA GLY A 293 -21.16 -13.10 16.47
C GLY A 293 -20.51 -14.42 16.17
N TRP A 294 -19.29 -14.33 15.67
CA TRP A 294 -18.45 -15.48 15.37
C TRP A 294 -17.35 -15.64 16.41
N VAL A 295 -17.13 -16.84 16.86
CA VAL A 295 -16.20 -17.18 17.94
C VAL A 295 -15.29 -18.30 17.50
N LEU A 296 -14.01 -18.20 17.88
CA LEU A 296 -13.05 -19.29 17.66
C LEU A 296 -13.45 -20.51 18.52
N ALA A 297 -13.60 -21.67 17.89
CA ALA A 297 -14.02 -22.90 18.58
C ALA A 297 -13.10 -23.25 19.78
N ARG A 298 -11.81 -22.94 19.72
CA ARG A 298 -10.84 -23.16 20.81
C ARG A 298 -11.05 -22.25 22.03
N LYS A 299 -11.67 -21.06 21.80
CA LYS A 299 -11.91 -20.04 22.84
C LYS A 299 -13.31 -20.16 23.47
N VAL A 300 -14.12 -21.09 22.99
CA VAL A 300 -15.47 -21.34 23.50
C VAL A 300 -15.49 -21.55 25.03
N PRO A 301 -14.62 -22.40 25.63
CA PRO A 301 -14.65 -22.60 27.09
C PRO A 301 -14.40 -21.30 27.89
N GLU A 302 -13.48 -20.44 27.43
CA GLU A 302 -13.17 -19.16 28.07
C GLU A 302 -14.35 -18.18 28.00
N ILE A 303 -15.12 -18.23 26.89
CA ILE A 303 -16.31 -17.42 26.70
C ILE A 303 -17.43 -17.92 27.58
N GLU A 304 -17.71 -19.22 27.60
CA GLU A 304 -18.76 -19.82 28.42
C GLU A 304 -18.53 -19.50 29.91
N GLU A 305 -17.32 -19.70 30.43
CA GLU A 305 -16.99 -19.33 31.81
C GLU A 305 -17.22 -17.83 32.10
N SER A 306 -16.99 -16.99 31.09
CA SER A 306 -17.19 -15.55 31.23
C SER A 306 -18.67 -15.17 31.17
N LEU A 307 -19.45 -15.85 30.34
CA LEU A 307 -20.89 -15.60 30.17
C LEU A 307 -21.70 -16.10 31.38
N GLU A 308 -21.29 -17.16 32.07
CA GLU A 308 -21.93 -17.64 33.32
C GLU A 308 -22.03 -16.58 34.41
N LYS A 309 -21.18 -15.54 34.36
CA LYS A 309 -21.16 -14.43 35.31
C LYS A 309 -22.21 -13.34 35.04
N PHE A 310 -22.94 -13.46 33.92
CA PHE A 310 -23.94 -12.50 33.47
C PHE A 310 -25.31 -13.17 33.36
N ASP A 311 -26.37 -12.39 33.57
CA ASP A 311 -27.76 -12.85 33.34
C ASP A 311 -28.02 -12.85 31.82
N CYS A 312 -27.58 -13.89 31.15
CA CYS A 312 -27.72 -14.05 29.71
C CYS A 312 -28.02 -15.50 29.32
N ALA A 313 -28.71 -15.67 28.22
CA ALA A 313 -28.90 -16.96 27.58
C ALA A 313 -28.08 -16.97 26.27
N TRP A 314 -27.38 -18.06 26.01
CA TRP A 314 -26.56 -18.18 24.78
C TRP A 314 -26.70 -19.54 24.15
N GLU A 315 -26.48 -19.55 22.85
CA GLU A 315 -26.44 -20.74 22.01
C GLU A 315 -25.18 -20.69 21.12
N LEU A 316 -24.50 -21.83 20.98
CA LEU A 316 -23.30 -21.98 20.14
C LEU A 316 -23.56 -23.06 19.08
N CYS A 317 -23.70 -22.61 17.84
CA CYS A 317 -23.96 -23.49 16.69
C CYS A 317 -22.72 -23.59 15.79
N ASP A 318 -22.58 -24.74 15.10
CA ASP A 318 -21.63 -24.83 13.98
C ASP A 318 -22.24 -24.12 12.75
N PRO A 319 -21.43 -23.43 11.93
CA PRO A 319 -21.93 -22.73 10.74
C PRO A 319 -22.52 -23.72 9.73
N GLU A 320 -23.63 -23.36 9.11
CA GLU A 320 -24.23 -24.13 8.03
C GLU A 320 -23.47 -23.92 6.70
N PRO A 321 -23.49 -24.89 5.75
CA PRO A 321 -22.78 -24.77 4.48
C PRO A 321 -23.18 -23.53 3.66
N GLU A 322 -24.40 -23.03 3.82
CA GLU A 322 -24.91 -21.83 3.15
C GLU A 322 -24.30 -20.54 3.73
N GLU A 323 -23.88 -20.57 4.98
CA GLU A 323 -23.26 -19.45 5.68
C GLU A 323 -21.73 -19.34 5.44
N TYR A 324 -21.08 -20.35 4.88
CA TYR A 324 -19.61 -20.39 4.72
C TYR A 324 -19.00 -19.15 4.07
N PRO A 325 -19.64 -18.46 3.10
CA PRO A 325 -19.13 -17.22 2.54
C PRO A 325 -19.07 -16.06 3.55
N GLU A 326 -19.89 -16.10 4.60
CA GLU A 326 -19.98 -15.06 5.61
C GLU A 326 -19.14 -15.36 6.87
N VAL A 327 -18.73 -16.62 7.03
CA VAL A 327 -17.91 -17.05 8.17
C VAL A 327 -16.52 -16.42 8.08
N PRO A 328 -16.05 -15.69 9.11
CA PRO A 328 -14.72 -15.13 9.10
C PRO A 328 -13.67 -16.23 9.22
N VAL A 329 -12.53 -15.99 8.60
CA VAL A 329 -11.41 -16.95 8.54
C VAL A 329 -10.24 -16.41 9.35
N GLN A 330 -9.71 -17.27 10.23
CA GLN A 330 -8.43 -17.05 10.91
C GLN A 330 -7.51 -18.22 10.62
N LEU A 331 -6.29 -17.90 10.15
CA LEU A 331 -5.26 -18.89 9.88
C LEU A 331 -4.41 -19.12 11.14
N ARG A 332 -4.25 -20.38 11.52
CA ARG A 332 -3.35 -20.80 12.59
C ARG A 332 -2.13 -21.48 12.00
N ASN A 333 -1.06 -20.74 11.90
CA ASN A 333 0.17 -21.18 11.28
C ASN A 333 1.32 -21.32 12.28
N ASN A 334 2.27 -22.20 11.97
CA ASN A 334 3.52 -22.35 12.72
C ASN A 334 4.42 -21.12 12.50
N LYS A 335 5.47 -20.94 13.32
CA LYS A 335 6.38 -19.78 13.22
C LYS A 335 6.95 -19.55 11.81
N ILE A 336 7.23 -20.59 11.03
CA ILE A 336 7.74 -20.49 9.65
C ILE A 336 6.62 -20.11 8.70
N THR A 337 5.48 -20.80 8.76
CA THR A 337 4.36 -20.58 7.85
C THR A 337 3.61 -19.28 8.16
N ASN A 338 3.67 -18.81 9.42
CA ASN A 338 3.12 -17.52 9.83
C ASN A 338 3.79 -16.32 9.11
N ALA A 339 5.06 -16.46 8.73
CA ALA A 339 5.73 -15.42 7.94
C ALA A 339 5.03 -15.14 6.60
N LEU A 340 4.36 -16.14 6.01
CA LEU A 340 3.65 -16.04 4.75
C LEU A 340 2.19 -15.61 4.89
N ASN A 341 1.65 -15.51 6.11
CA ASN A 341 0.31 -14.97 6.33
C ASN A 341 0.15 -13.56 5.73
N MET A 342 1.23 -12.76 5.75
CA MET A 342 1.22 -11.45 5.10
C MET A 342 0.96 -11.56 3.60
N VAL A 343 1.60 -12.52 2.94
CA VAL A 343 1.44 -12.77 1.49
C VAL A 343 0.00 -13.20 1.17
N THR A 344 -0.53 -14.16 1.94
CA THR A 344 -1.90 -14.65 1.76
C THR A 344 -2.94 -13.57 2.05
N ASN A 345 -2.74 -12.77 3.10
CA ASN A 345 -3.62 -11.64 3.43
C ASN A 345 -3.62 -10.53 2.36
N MET A 346 -2.48 -10.32 1.67
CA MET A 346 -2.40 -9.35 0.57
C MET A 346 -3.12 -9.82 -0.69
N TYR A 347 -3.13 -11.11 -0.95
CA TYR A 347 -3.81 -11.67 -2.12
C TYR A 347 -5.31 -11.80 -1.88
N SER A 348 -5.72 -12.72 -1.05
CA SER A 348 -7.06 -12.96 -0.54
C SER A 348 -6.99 -14.06 0.50
N LEU A 349 -7.88 -14.08 1.48
CA LEU A 349 -8.00 -15.21 2.40
C LEU A 349 -8.74 -16.38 1.71
N PRO A 350 -8.40 -17.64 2.07
CA PRO A 350 -9.12 -18.80 1.56
C PRO A 350 -10.58 -18.78 2.07
N SER A 351 -11.49 -19.36 1.31
CA SER A 351 -12.85 -19.64 1.78
C SER A 351 -12.80 -20.52 3.04
N TYR A 352 -13.82 -20.44 3.89
CA TYR A 352 -13.87 -21.18 5.16
C TYR A 352 -13.78 -22.70 4.97
N ASP A 353 -14.36 -23.23 3.87
CA ASP A 353 -14.30 -24.64 3.47
C ASP A 353 -13.06 -25.01 2.63
N GLY A 354 -12.16 -24.05 2.40
CA GLY A 354 -10.95 -24.19 1.58
C GLY A 354 -9.76 -24.78 2.33
N VAL A 355 -8.59 -24.67 1.71
CA VAL A 355 -7.31 -25.14 2.24
C VAL A 355 -6.37 -23.97 2.46
N ASP A 356 -5.68 -23.95 3.60
CA ASP A 356 -4.61 -22.97 3.84
C ASP A 356 -3.40 -23.29 2.93
N PRO A 357 -3.01 -22.37 2.04
CA PRO A 357 -1.88 -22.60 1.15
C PRO A 357 -0.52 -22.47 1.83
N ASN A 358 -0.42 -21.73 2.96
CA ASN A 358 0.83 -21.32 3.58
C ASN A 358 1.81 -22.46 3.90
N PRO A 359 1.38 -23.60 4.47
CA PRO A 359 2.31 -24.67 4.81
C PRO A 359 3.04 -25.29 3.62
N LEU A 360 2.37 -25.35 2.47
CA LEU A 360 2.94 -25.92 1.25
C LEU A 360 3.57 -24.87 0.33
N MET A 361 3.11 -23.62 0.40
CA MET A 361 3.71 -22.47 -0.29
C MET A 361 5.07 -22.07 0.31
N ALA A 362 5.22 -22.14 1.65
CA ALA A 362 6.40 -21.66 2.37
C ALA A 362 7.74 -22.20 1.84
N PRO A 363 7.94 -23.52 1.67
CA PRO A 363 9.21 -24.04 1.18
C PRO A 363 9.52 -23.57 -0.24
N PHE A 364 8.53 -23.49 -1.11
CA PHE A 364 8.73 -23.04 -2.49
C PHE A 364 9.01 -21.54 -2.57
N PHE A 365 8.26 -20.72 -1.85
CA PHE A 365 8.48 -19.28 -1.80
C PHE A 365 9.90 -18.96 -1.32
N ILE A 366 10.32 -19.53 -0.20
CA ILE A 366 11.65 -19.30 0.37
C ILE A 366 12.74 -19.79 -0.60
N LEU A 367 12.54 -20.95 -1.24
CA LEU A 367 13.48 -21.51 -2.19
C LEU A 367 13.61 -20.66 -3.47
N PHE A 368 12.48 -20.29 -4.08
CA PHE A 368 12.46 -19.51 -5.33
C PHE A 368 13.04 -18.11 -5.12
N TYR A 369 12.68 -17.46 -4.01
CA TYR A 369 13.26 -16.18 -3.65
C TYR A 369 14.80 -16.26 -3.55
N GLY A 370 15.30 -17.29 -2.84
CA GLY A 370 16.73 -17.52 -2.71
C GLY A 370 17.42 -17.79 -4.04
N LEU A 371 16.80 -18.57 -4.93
CA LEU A 371 17.31 -18.85 -6.27
C LEU A 371 17.34 -17.59 -7.15
N MET A 372 16.29 -16.77 -7.12
CA MET A 372 16.22 -15.55 -7.94
C MET A 372 17.29 -14.54 -7.56
N MET A 373 17.61 -14.41 -6.27
CA MET A 373 18.56 -13.42 -5.77
C MET A 373 20.01 -13.95 -5.71
N ALA A 374 20.19 -15.22 -5.35
CA ALA A 374 21.37 -16.08 -5.36
C ALA A 374 22.73 -15.38 -5.13
N ASP A 375 22.84 -14.54 -4.08
CA ASP A 375 24.09 -13.83 -3.70
C ASP A 375 24.29 -13.83 -2.19
N MET A 376 25.47 -14.28 -1.74
CA MET A 376 25.80 -14.36 -0.29
C MET A 376 25.79 -12.99 0.39
N GLY A 377 26.32 -11.96 -0.28
CA GLY A 377 26.42 -10.61 0.28
C GLY A 377 25.05 -10.00 0.54
N TYR A 378 24.14 -10.12 -0.41
CA TYR A 378 22.76 -9.65 -0.27
C TYR A 378 21.99 -10.46 0.76
N GLY A 379 22.15 -11.79 0.80
CA GLY A 379 21.58 -12.66 1.82
C GLY A 379 22.00 -12.24 3.23
N LEU A 380 23.27 -11.94 3.44
CA LEU A 380 23.81 -11.50 4.73
C LEU A 380 23.23 -10.15 5.16
N ILE A 381 23.09 -9.19 4.22
CA ILE A 381 22.44 -7.90 4.52
C ILE A 381 20.99 -8.09 4.97
N MET A 382 20.23 -8.95 4.27
CA MET A 382 18.84 -9.26 4.63
C MET A 382 18.73 -9.89 6.01
N ILE A 383 19.56 -10.87 6.33
CA ILE A 383 19.60 -11.52 7.65
C ILE A 383 19.90 -10.49 8.73
N LEU A 384 20.94 -9.66 8.53
CA LEU A 384 21.34 -8.65 9.49
C LEU A 384 20.23 -7.62 9.72
N ALA A 385 19.61 -7.13 8.64
CA ALA A 385 18.50 -6.16 8.69
C ALA A 385 17.30 -6.75 9.45
N ALA A 386 16.91 -7.99 9.15
CA ALA A 386 15.82 -8.68 9.83
C ALA A 386 16.08 -8.88 11.32
N VAL A 387 17.28 -9.35 11.69
CA VAL A 387 17.66 -9.57 13.10
C VAL A 387 17.72 -8.26 13.88
N VAL A 388 18.29 -7.20 13.27
CA VAL A 388 18.34 -5.87 13.91
C VAL A 388 16.94 -5.31 14.09
N ALA A 389 16.07 -5.43 13.08
CA ALA A 389 14.68 -4.99 13.16
C ALA A 389 13.93 -5.74 14.29
N MET A 390 14.02 -7.07 14.34
CA MET A 390 13.37 -7.87 15.37
C MET A 390 13.86 -7.54 16.78
N LYS A 391 15.19 -7.33 16.98
CA LYS A 391 15.76 -7.03 18.28
C LYS A 391 15.51 -5.62 18.78
N LYS A 392 15.42 -4.61 17.87
CA LYS A 392 15.27 -3.21 18.26
C LYS A 392 13.83 -2.71 18.25
N MET A 393 13.01 -3.21 17.31
CA MET A 393 11.64 -2.73 17.14
C MET A 393 10.61 -3.58 17.87
N HIS A 394 10.95 -4.81 18.29
CA HIS A 394 10.02 -5.78 18.87
C HIS A 394 8.69 -5.84 18.08
N PRO A 395 8.75 -6.11 16.76
CA PRO A 395 7.56 -6.04 15.92
C PRO A 395 6.52 -7.06 16.35
N ARG A 396 5.24 -6.66 16.31
CA ARG A 396 4.10 -7.54 16.63
C ARG A 396 3.22 -7.76 15.40
N LYS A 397 2.39 -8.83 15.45
CA LYS A 397 1.42 -9.17 14.36
C LYS A 397 2.08 -9.17 12.96
N GLY A 398 1.55 -8.42 12.00
CA GLY A 398 1.99 -8.40 10.60
C GLY A 398 3.44 -7.93 10.39
N SER A 399 3.93 -6.98 11.19
CA SER A 399 5.33 -6.53 11.12
C SER A 399 6.32 -7.62 11.51
N LEU A 400 5.96 -8.48 12.46
CA LEU A 400 6.75 -9.65 12.83
C LEU A 400 6.82 -10.65 11.67
N SER A 401 5.68 -10.94 11.05
CA SER A 401 5.61 -11.83 9.88
C SER A 401 6.50 -11.34 8.72
N PHE A 402 6.52 -10.04 8.46
CA PHE A 402 7.41 -9.44 7.47
C PHE A 402 8.90 -9.61 7.82
N CYS A 403 9.29 -9.33 9.05
CA CYS A 403 10.68 -9.52 9.51
C CYS A 403 11.10 -11.00 9.44
N GLN A 404 10.21 -11.92 9.78
CA GLN A 404 10.45 -13.36 9.67
C GLN A 404 10.60 -13.79 8.21
N LEU A 405 9.73 -13.29 7.32
CA LEU A 405 9.83 -13.57 5.88
C LEU A 405 11.17 -13.10 5.32
N LEU A 406 11.58 -11.86 5.66
CA LEU A 406 12.86 -11.31 5.25
C LEU A 406 14.04 -12.15 5.78
N LEU A 407 13.95 -12.65 7.01
CA LEU A 407 14.97 -13.52 7.59
C LEU A 407 15.08 -14.84 6.83
N TYR A 408 13.96 -15.53 6.59
CA TYR A 408 13.97 -16.84 5.94
C TYR A 408 14.39 -16.72 4.46
N SER A 409 13.90 -15.71 3.76
CA SER A 409 14.34 -15.40 2.39
C SER A 409 15.83 -15.03 2.34
N GLY A 410 16.32 -14.26 3.32
CA GLY A 410 17.74 -13.94 3.45
C GLY A 410 18.63 -15.16 3.68
N ILE A 411 18.20 -16.10 4.53
CA ILE A 411 18.91 -17.36 4.77
C ILE A 411 18.96 -18.20 3.49
N SER A 412 17.84 -18.31 2.78
CA SER A 412 17.79 -19.03 1.50
C SER A 412 18.70 -18.39 0.45
N THR A 413 18.66 -17.06 0.33
CA THR A 413 19.54 -16.30 -0.58
C THR A 413 21.02 -16.53 -0.26
N PHE A 414 21.38 -16.54 1.02
CA PHE A 414 22.74 -16.81 1.46
C PHE A 414 23.19 -18.23 1.08
N ILE A 415 22.34 -19.24 1.32
CA ILE A 415 22.63 -20.65 0.96
C ILE A 415 22.76 -20.79 -0.55
N MET A 416 21.83 -20.21 -1.33
CA MET A 416 21.88 -20.24 -2.79
C MET A 416 23.09 -19.48 -3.34
N GLY A 417 23.47 -18.36 -2.70
CA GLY A 417 24.70 -17.64 -3.01
C GLY A 417 25.96 -18.48 -2.81
N ILE A 418 26.01 -19.36 -1.78
CA ILE A 418 27.11 -20.34 -1.64
C ILE A 418 27.14 -21.33 -2.82
N LEU A 419 25.98 -21.83 -3.25
CA LEU A 419 25.90 -22.78 -4.35
C LEU A 419 26.26 -22.16 -5.71
N THR A 420 25.98 -20.88 -5.90
CA THR A 420 26.29 -20.14 -7.14
C THR A 420 27.67 -19.45 -7.11
N GLY A 421 28.32 -19.38 -5.93
CA GLY A 421 29.61 -18.74 -5.75
C GLY A 421 29.58 -17.21 -5.83
N GLY A 422 28.40 -16.57 -5.75
CA GLY A 422 28.23 -15.12 -5.82
C GLY A 422 28.40 -14.44 -4.45
N PHE A 423 29.31 -13.48 -4.36
CA PHE A 423 29.47 -12.59 -3.21
C PHE A 423 29.57 -11.15 -3.72
N PHE A 424 28.46 -10.43 -3.71
CA PHE A 424 28.29 -9.18 -4.47
C PHE A 424 28.73 -9.35 -5.93
N GLY A 425 28.21 -10.41 -6.60
CA GLY A 425 28.71 -10.85 -7.89
C GLY A 425 30.14 -11.37 -7.78
N ASP A 426 31.06 -10.79 -8.55
CA ASP A 426 32.50 -11.11 -8.60
C ASP A 426 33.38 -10.12 -7.79
N ALA A 427 32.81 -9.41 -6.79
CA ALA A 427 33.53 -8.35 -6.08
C ALA A 427 34.86 -8.79 -5.46
N LEU A 428 34.94 -10.01 -4.90
CA LEU A 428 36.16 -10.53 -4.30
C LEU A 428 37.28 -10.67 -5.34
N ALA A 429 36.98 -11.15 -6.54
CA ALA A 429 37.94 -11.29 -7.62
C ALA A 429 38.45 -9.91 -8.09
N GLN A 430 37.57 -8.91 -8.22
CA GLN A 430 37.93 -7.55 -8.63
C GLN A 430 38.77 -6.83 -7.56
N ILE A 431 38.38 -6.93 -6.29
CA ILE A 431 39.17 -6.36 -5.17
C ILE A 431 40.54 -7.01 -5.10
N GLY A 432 40.64 -8.32 -5.27
CA GLY A 432 41.91 -9.02 -5.31
C GLY A 432 42.84 -8.50 -6.43
N LYS A 433 42.32 -8.26 -7.63
CA LYS A 433 43.07 -7.65 -8.75
C LYS A 433 43.56 -6.24 -8.40
N ILE A 434 42.73 -5.39 -7.82
CA ILE A 434 43.12 -4.02 -7.40
C ILE A 434 44.21 -4.05 -6.33
N LEU A 435 44.23 -5.07 -5.46
CA LEU A 435 45.26 -5.24 -4.43
C LEU A 435 46.56 -5.91 -4.94
N GLY A 436 46.71 -6.07 -6.25
CA GLY A 436 47.94 -6.56 -6.89
C GLY A 436 48.11 -8.08 -6.95
N LYS A 437 47.02 -8.84 -6.78
CA LYS A 437 46.99 -10.28 -7.04
C LYS A 437 46.45 -10.53 -8.45
N PRO A 438 47.28 -10.99 -9.42
CA PRO A 438 46.89 -11.09 -10.84
C PRO A 438 45.69 -12.02 -11.08
N ASP A 439 45.54 -13.07 -10.27
CA ASP A 439 44.43 -14.00 -10.35
C ASP A 439 43.28 -13.66 -9.38
N GLY A 440 43.33 -12.49 -8.73
CA GLY A 440 42.39 -12.11 -7.67
C GLY A 440 42.54 -13.00 -6.41
N TRP A 441 41.49 -13.09 -5.58
CA TRP A 441 41.45 -14.05 -4.48
C TRP A 441 40.85 -15.41 -4.89
N GLY A 442 40.78 -15.67 -6.21
CA GLY A 442 40.18 -16.86 -6.80
C GLY A 442 38.66 -16.78 -6.90
N GLU A 443 38.12 -17.65 -7.72
CA GLU A 443 36.69 -17.85 -7.79
C GLU A 443 36.25 -18.67 -6.58
N LEU A 444 35.14 -18.27 -5.95
CA LEU A 444 34.50 -19.05 -4.89
C LEU A 444 34.03 -20.39 -5.49
N TRP A 445 34.02 -21.44 -4.65
CA TRP A 445 33.47 -22.72 -5.05
C TRP A 445 31.98 -22.52 -5.45
N CYS A 446 31.63 -23.02 -6.62
CA CYS A 446 30.25 -22.98 -7.12
C CYS A 446 29.85 -24.37 -7.63
N LEU A 447 28.61 -24.74 -7.41
CA LEU A 447 28.01 -25.95 -7.98
C LEU A 447 27.57 -25.70 -9.43
N PHE A 448 27.04 -24.51 -9.70
CA PHE A 448 26.65 -24.02 -11.01
C PHE A 448 26.76 -22.49 -11.03
N SER A 449 27.16 -21.94 -12.16
CA SER A 449 27.25 -20.50 -12.35
C SER A 449 26.10 -19.98 -13.21
N PRO A 450 25.35 -18.98 -12.77
CA PRO A 450 24.26 -18.41 -13.59
C PRO A 450 24.72 -17.87 -14.94
N MET A 451 25.97 -17.44 -15.05
CA MET A 451 26.52 -16.84 -16.27
C MET A 451 27.03 -17.87 -17.27
N THR A 452 27.58 -18.99 -16.81
CA THR A 452 28.16 -20.03 -17.70
C THR A 452 27.18 -21.17 -17.98
N ASP A 453 26.37 -21.55 -16.99
CA ASP A 453 25.50 -22.75 -17.05
C ASP A 453 24.03 -22.40 -17.25
N VAL A 454 23.74 -21.39 -18.06
CA VAL A 454 22.38 -20.81 -18.27
C VAL A 454 21.34 -21.89 -18.59
N MET A 455 21.67 -22.85 -19.46
CA MET A 455 20.73 -23.93 -19.85
C MET A 455 20.44 -24.90 -18.70
N THR A 456 21.44 -25.22 -17.89
CA THR A 456 21.26 -26.07 -16.71
C THR A 456 20.35 -25.40 -15.67
N VAL A 457 20.56 -24.10 -15.44
CA VAL A 457 19.71 -23.30 -14.52
C VAL A 457 18.27 -23.19 -15.06
N LEU A 458 18.10 -22.98 -16.37
CA LEU A 458 16.77 -22.93 -17.00
C LEU A 458 16.01 -24.23 -16.82
N ILE A 459 16.65 -25.36 -17.15
CA ILE A 459 16.03 -26.69 -17.01
C ILE A 459 15.72 -26.97 -15.55
N GLY A 460 16.64 -26.63 -14.62
CA GLY A 460 16.45 -26.76 -13.19
C GLY A 460 15.24 -25.95 -12.68
N ALA A 461 15.11 -24.70 -13.13
CA ALA A 461 13.98 -23.84 -12.78
C ALA A 461 12.63 -24.41 -13.31
N MET A 462 12.62 -24.93 -14.55
CA MET A 462 11.43 -25.57 -15.12
C MET A 462 11.05 -26.86 -14.38
N VAL A 463 12.01 -27.69 -13.99
CA VAL A 463 11.77 -28.91 -13.19
C VAL A 463 11.22 -28.56 -11.80
N LEU A 464 11.79 -27.57 -11.13
CA LEU A 464 11.26 -27.06 -9.85
C LEU A 464 9.84 -26.51 -10.00
N GLY A 465 9.57 -25.77 -11.07
CA GLY A 465 8.24 -25.30 -11.42
C GLY A 465 7.25 -26.44 -11.61
N LEU A 466 7.66 -27.49 -12.32
CA LEU A 466 6.85 -28.68 -12.52
C LEU A 466 6.52 -29.38 -11.18
N ILE A 467 7.49 -29.51 -10.28
CA ILE A 467 7.27 -30.06 -8.94
C ILE A 467 6.26 -29.21 -8.16
N HIS A 468 6.40 -27.88 -8.24
CA HIS A 468 5.51 -26.93 -7.58
C HIS A 468 4.07 -27.02 -8.09
N LEU A 469 3.86 -27.04 -9.41
CA LEU A 469 2.54 -27.20 -10.03
C LEU A 469 1.90 -28.56 -9.66
N ASN A 470 2.70 -29.64 -9.68
CA ASN A 470 2.22 -30.96 -9.24
C ASN A 470 1.79 -30.98 -7.77
N THR A 471 2.49 -30.25 -6.91
CA THR A 471 2.08 -30.10 -5.49
C THR A 471 0.69 -29.44 -5.39
N GLY A 472 0.43 -28.41 -6.19
CA GLY A 472 -0.89 -27.77 -6.27
C GLY A 472 -2.00 -28.73 -6.73
N MET A 473 -1.71 -29.56 -7.75
CA MET A 473 -2.65 -30.59 -8.23
C MET A 473 -2.95 -31.65 -7.17
N VAL A 474 -1.94 -32.12 -6.43
CA VAL A 474 -2.14 -33.07 -5.33
C VAL A 474 -3.10 -32.50 -4.29
N ILE A 475 -2.98 -31.21 -3.96
CA ILE A 475 -3.90 -30.53 -3.03
C ILE A 475 -5.32 -30.54 -3.59
N SER A 476 -5.49 -30.17 -4.87
CA SER A 476 -6.79 -30.20 -5.57
C SER A 476 -7.45 -31.58 -5.50
N VAL A 477 -6.69 -32.64 -5.81
CA VAL A 477 -7.17 -34.02 -5.71
C VAL A 477 -7.61 -34.37 -4.30
N VAL A 478 -6.80 -34.07 -3.29
CA VAL A 478 -7.13 -34.37 -1.89
C VAL A 478 -8.40 -33.63 -1.45
N GLU A 479 -8.57 -32.36 -1.88
CA GLU A 479 -9.76 -31.57 -1.57
C GLU A 479 -11.02 -32.18 -2.22
N LYS A 480 -10.97 -32.48 -3.54
CA LYS A 480 -12.07 -33.09 -4.28
C LYS A 480 -12.48 -34.45 -3.68
N ILE A 481 -11.51 -35.29 -3.29
CA ILE A 481 -11.78 -36.58 -2.64
C ILE A 481 -12.45 -36.35 -1.27
N LYS A 482 -12.01 -35.42 -0.46
CA LYS A 482 -12.63 -35.09 0.83
C LYS A 482 -14.07 -34.58 0.71
N LYS A 483 -14.38 -33.88 -0.39
CA LYS A 483 -15.73 -33.41 -0.71
C LYS A 483 -16.63 -34.48 -1.34
N GLY A 484 -16.10 -35.69 -1.51
CA GLY A 484 -16.84 -36.83 -2.06
C GLY A 484 -16.89 -36.92 -3.60
N ASP A 485 -16.19 -36.01 -4.30
CA ASP A 485 -16.15 -35.98 -5.77
C ASP A 485 -14.84 -36.60 -6.31
N ALA A 486 -14.59 -37.85 -5.93
CA ALA A 486 -13.41 -38.59 -6.37
C ALA A 486 -13.41 -38.85 -7.91
N ALA A 487 -14.59 -38.81 -8.53
CA ALA A 487 -14.71 -39.01 -9.97
C ALA A 487 -14.17 -37.82 -10.77
N SER A 488 -14.47 -36.60 -10.37
CA SER A 488 -13.88 -35.41 -11.00
C SER A 488 -12.37 -35.30 -10.74
N ALA A 489 -11.90 -35.66 -9.55
CA ALA A 489 -10.47 -35.71 -9.25
C ALA A 489 -9.73 -36.67 -10.21
N PHE A 490 -10.29 -37.86 -10.48
CA PHE A 490 -9.67 -38.85 -11.38
C PHE A 490 -9.66 -38.38 -12.84
N TRP A 491 -10.76 -37.83 -13.34
CA TRP A 491 -10.89 -37.49 -14.75
C TRP A 491 -10.24 -36.16 -15.11
N GLU A 492 -10.23 -35.18 -14.22
CA GLU A 492 -9.64 -33.85 -14.45
C GLU A 492 -8.14 -33.89 -14.14
N GLU A 493 -7.76 -34.15 -12.90
CA GLU A 493 -6.36 -34.08 -12.46
C GLU A 493 -5.57 -35.35 -12.86
N GLY A 494 -6.18 -36.53 -12.75
CA GLY A 494 -5.54 -37.81 -13.12
C GLY A 494 -5.17 -37.88 -14.60
N SER A 495 -6.01 -37.34 -15.50
CA SER A 495 -5.71 -37.28 -16.93
C SER A 495 -4.47 -36.42 -17.22
N LEU A 496 -4.29 -35.33 -16.48
CA LEU A 496 -3.13 -34.45 -16.64
C LEU A 496 -1.83 -35.14 -16.24
N TRP A 497 -1.84 -35.93 -15.16
CA TRP A 497 -0.67 -36.72 -14.78
C TRP A 497 -0.31 -37.76 -15.83
N VAL A 498 -1.32 -38.46 -16.41
CA VAL A 498 -1.09 -39.42 -17.47
C VAL A 498 -0.52 -38.75 -18.73
N ILE A 499 -1.00 -37.56 -19.09
CA ILE A 499 -0.46 -36.74 -20.19
C ILE A 499 0.99 -36.37 -19.91
N LEU A 500 1.30 -35.89 -18.69
CA LEU A 500 2.64 -35.51 -18.31
C LEU A 500 3.62 -36.70 -18.38
N ILE A 501 3.25 -37.82 -17.81
CA ILE A 501 4.04 -39.06 -17.88
C ILE A 501 4.23 -39.49 -19.35
N GLY A 502 3.17 -39.43 -20.15
CA GLY A 502 3.21 -39.75 -21.58
C GLY A 502 4.15 -38.79 -22.36
N ALA A 503 4.16 -37.50 -22.03
CA ALA A 503 5.06 -36.52 -22.63
C ALA A 503 6.54 -36.79 -22.27
N VAL A 504 6.83 -37.10 -21.02
CA VAL A 504 8.18 -37.51 -20.56
C VAL A 504 8.63 -38.79 -21.23
N MET A 505 7.77 -39.82 -21.31
CA MET A 505 8.07 -41.08 -22.00
C MET A 505 8.33 -40.84 -23.49
N MET A 506 7.59 -39.97 -24.14
CA MET A 506 7.81 -39.56 -25.52
C MET A 506 9.17 -38.91 -25.72
N ALA A 507 9.54 -37.99 -24.84
CA ALA A 507 10.85 -37.30 -24.86
C ALA A 507 12.01 -38.28 -24.67
N LEU A 508 11.83 -39.32 -23.84
CA LEU A 508 12.81 -40.37 -23.61
C LEU A 508 12.74 -41.49 -24.69
N SER A 509 11.88 -41.38 -25.70
CA SER A 509 11.65 -42.35 -26.74
C SER A 509 11.26 -43.74 -26.21
N VAL A 510 10.62 -43.83 -25.05
CA VAL A 510 10.16 -45.06 -24.37
C VAL A 510 8.65 -45.20 -24.49
N GLY A 511 8.14 -46.40 -24.71
CA GLY A 511 6.70 -46.68 -24.67
C GLY A 511 5.94 -46.30 -25.95
N SER A 512 6.60 -46.10 -27.08
CA SER A 512 5.96 -45.92 -28.38
C SER A 512 5.71 -47.28 -29.04
N VAL A 513 4.48 -47.54 -29.44
CA VAL A 513 4.10 -48.71 -30.26
C VAL A 513 3.76 -48.24 -31.67
N GLY A 514 4.57 -48.63 -32.67
CA GLY A 514 4.39 -48.17 -34.06
C GLY A 514 4.62 -46.65 -34.26
N GLY A 515 5.43 -46.00 -33.42
CA GLY A 515 5.69 -44.55 -33.49
C GLY A 515 4.66 -43.67 -32.78
N VAL A 516 3.61 -44.28 -32.17
CA VAL A 516 2.57 -43.55 -31.44
C VAL A 516 2.82 -43.65 -29.94
N PRO A 517 2.90 -42.52 -29.21
CA PRO A 517 3.07 -42.54 -27.76
C PRO A 517 1.76 -42.92 -27.07
N VAL A 518 1.60 -44.22 -26.78
CA VAL A 518 0.35 -44.80 -26.30
C VAL A 518 -0.15 -44.15 -25.00
N VAL A 519 0.75 -43.88 -24.05
CA VAL A 519 0.39 -43.28 -22.75
C VAL A 519 -0.14 -41.86 -22.94
N LEU A 520 0.46 -41.07 -23.83
CA LEU A 520 -0.01 -39.71 -24.14
C LEU A 520 -1.41 -39.72 -24.75
N VAL A 521 -1.67 -40.67 -25.70
CA VAL A 521 -2.98 -40.81 -26.32
C VAL A 521 -4.04 -41.24 -25.30
N VAL A 522 -3.72 -42.17 -24.40
CA VAL A 522 -4.62 -42.55 -23.29
C VAL A 522 -4.94 -41.35 -22.41
N GLY A 523 -3.95 -40.57 -22.03
CA GLY A 523 -4.15 -39.35 -21.25
C GLY A 523 -5.07 -38.32 -21.93
N CYS A 524 -4.87 -38.09 -23.24
CA CYS A 524 -5.77 -37.27 -24.04
C CYS A 524 -7.21 -37.80 -24.09
N VAL A 525 -7.40 -39.09 -24.26
CA VAL A 525 -8.74 -39.70 -24.24
C VAL A 525 -9.41 -39.54 -22.87
N MET A 526 -8.65 -39.72 -21.77
CA MET A 526 -9.16 -39.50 -20.42
C MET A 526 -9.59 -38.04 -20.21
N LEU A 527 -8.77 -37.06 -20.64
CA LEU A 527 -9.08 -35.63 -20.57
C LEU A 527 -10.36 -35.29 -21.35
N PHE A 528 -10.51 -35.88 -22.54
CA PHE A 528 -11.68 -35.73 -23.38
C PHE A 528 -12.95 -36.28 -22.74
N TYR A 529 -12.86 -37.41 -22.13
CA TYR A 529 -14.00 -38.02 -21.42
C TYR A 529 -14.39 -37.16 -20.21
N GLY A 530 -13.40 -36.68 -19.43
CA GLY A 530 -13.61 -35.80 -18.30
C GLY A 530 -14.30 -34.49 -18.68
N GLY A 531 -13.76 -33.77 -19.68
CA GLY A 531 -14.28 -32.47 -20.14
C GLY A 531 -15.63 -32.54 -20.86
N SER A 532 -16.06 -33.75 -21.33
CA SER A 532 -17.34 -33.93 -22.03
C SER A 532 -18.51 -34.31 -21.10
N ARG A 533 -18.29 -34.53 -19.82
CA ARG A 533 -19.27 -35.06 -18.85
C ARG A 533 -20.56 -34.24 -18.70
N GLY A 534 -20.54 -32.93 -18.98
CA GLY A 534 -21.71 -32.05 -18.86
C GLY A 534 -22.34 -31.61 -20.19
N ALA A 535 -21.69 -31.85 -21.31
CA ALA A 535 -22.08 -31.31 -22.60
C ALA A 535 -22.99 -32.26 -23.39
N LYS A 536 -24.04 -31.74 -24.07
CA LYS A 536 -24.95 -32.50 -24.93
C LYS A 536 -24.75 -32.13 -26.40
N GLY A 537 -24.80 -33.16 -27.31
CA GLY A 537 -24.79 -32.95 -28.75
C GLY A 537 -23.50 -32.35 -29.30
N PHE A 538 -23.61 -31.36 -30.21
CA PHE A 538 -22.49 -30.68 -30.86
C PHE A 538 -21.59 -29.88 -29.85
N GLY A 539 -22.15 -29.51 -28.67
CA GLY A 539 -21.39 -28.91 -27.57
C GLY A 539 -20.26 -29.81 -27.04
N LYS A 540 -20.30 -31.12 -27.25
CA LYS A 540 -19.21 -32.04 -26.88
C LYS A 540 -17.94 -31.79 -27.69
N LEU A 541 -18.06 -31.50 -28.99
CA LEU A 541 -16.92 -31.29 -29.88
C LEU A 541 -16.25 -29.94 -29.60
N THR A 542 -17.04 -28.89 -29.35
CA THR A 542 -16.51 -27.59 -28.98
C THR A 542 -15.88 -27.59 -27.59
N SER A 543 -16.48 -28.28 -26.62
CA SER A 543 -15.90 -28.49 -25.28
C SER A 543 -14.57 -29.23 -25.35
N LEU A 544 -14.50 -30.26 -26.20
CA LEU A 544 -13.31 -31.02 -26.48
C LEU A 544 -12.13 -30.15 -26.91
N PHE A 545 -12.35 -29.35 -27.95
CA PHE A 545 -11.32 -28.49 -28.53
C PHE A 545 -10.89 -27.41 -27.53
N SER A 546 -11.85 -26.83 -26.83
CA SER A 546 -11.61 -25.82 -25.81
C SER A 546 -10.81 -26.39 -24.62
N THR A 547 -11.17 -27.58 -24.13
CA THR A 547 -10.47 -28.20 -23.00
C THR A 547 -9.02 -28.55 -23.37
N LEU A 548 -8.80 -29.15 -24.55
CA LEU A 548 -7.45 -29.48 -25.02
C LEU A 548 -6.60 -28.20 -25.19
N TYR A 549 -7.15 -27.21 -25.88
CA TYR A 549 -6.45 -25.95 -26.13
C TYR A 549 -6.08 -25.25 -24.81
N ASN A 550 -7.06 -25.07 -23.92
CA ASN A 550 -6.85 -24.40 -22.64
C ASN A 550 -5.86 -25.16 -21.75
N THR A 551 -5.97 -26.48 -21.70
CA THR A 551 -5.06 -27.32 -20.90
C THR A 551 -3.64 -27.24 -21.42
N VAL A 552 -3.42 -27.48 -22.72
CA VAL A 552 -2.06 -27.46 -23.30
C VAL A 552 -1.46 -26.06 -23.21
N THR A 553 -2.20 -25.03 -23.61
CA THR A 553 -1.71 -23.64 -23.60
C THR A 553 -1.48 -23.14 -22.17
N GLY A 554 -2.39 -23.44 -21.25
CA GLY A 554 -2.27 -23.06 -19.84
C GLY A 554 -1.06 -23.72 -19.18
N TRP A 555 -0.91 -25.05 -19.31
CA TRP A 555 0.21 -25.78 -18.72
C TRP A 555 1.57 -25.35 -19.29
N PHE A 556 1.64 -25.20 -20.61
CA PHE A 556 2.86 -24.75 -21.27
C PHE A 556 3.22 -23.33 -20.82
N GLY A 557 2.23 -22.45 -20.73
CA GLY A 557 2.41 -21.09 -20.21
C GLY A 557 2.88 -21.08 -18.76
N ASP A 558 2.25 -21.90 -17.89
CA ASP A 558 2.62 -22.02 -16.49
C ASP A 558 4.06 -22.51 -16.33
N ILE A 559 4.48 -23.55 -17.03
CA ILE A 559 5.85 -24.08 -16.98
C ILE A 559 6.85 -23.04 -17.48
N LEU A 560 6.56 -22.36 -18.61
CA LEU A 560 7.44 -21.29 -19.12
C LEU A 560 7.57 -20.11 -18.15
N SER A 561 6.56 -19.84 -17.34
CA SER A 561 6.60 -18.76 -16.33
C SER A 561 7.75 -18.95 -15.32
N TYR A 562 8.17 -20.21 -15.07
CA TYR A 562 9.30 -20.49 -14.16
C TYR A 562 10.67 -20.15 -14.76
N SER A 563 10.77 -19.91 -16.08
CA SER A 563 12.00 -19.35 -16.69
C SER A 563 12.40 -18.01 -16.10
N ARG A 564 11.47 -17.30 -15.46
CA ARG A 564 11.69 -16.04 -14.75
C ARG A 564 12.65 -16.19 -13.57
N ILE A 565 12.69 -17.36 -12.92
CA ILE A 565 13.65 -17.65 -11.84
C ILE A 565 15.07 -17.51 -12.40
N MET A 566 15.34 -18.16 -13.53
CA MET A 566 16.63 -18.07 -14.21
C MET A 566 16.92 -16.64 -14.69
N ALA A 567 15.93 -15.97 -15.31
CA ALA A 567 16.13 -14.63 -15.85
C ALA A 567 16.51 -13.61 -14.77
N LEU A 568 15.90 -13.65 -13.59
CA LEU A 568 16.22 -12.76 -12.47
C LEU A 568 17.57 -13.09 -11.85
N MET A 569 17.87 -14.38 -11.66
CA MET A 569 19.18 -14.81 -11.16
C MET A 569 20.30 -14.31 -12.08
N LEU A 570 20.14 -14.48 -13.40
CA LEU A 570 21.11 -14.01 -14.39
C LEU A 570 21.23 -12.49 -14.39
N ALA A 571 20.09 -11.76 -14.43
CA ALA A 571 20.07 -10.31 -14.44
C ALA A 571 20.78 -9.71 -13.22
N GLY A 572 20.48 -10.22 -12.03
CA GLY A 572 21.12 -9.79 -10.78
C GLY A 572 22.63 -9.98 -10.78
N SER A 573 23.09 -11.15 -11.23
CA SER A 573 24.52 -11.47 -11.34
C SER A 573 25.24 -10.59 -12.38
N VAL A 574 24.63 -10.40 -13.56
CA VAL A 574 25.21 -9.56 -14.62
C VAL A 574 25.34 -8.10 -14.17
N ILE A 575 24.29 -7.53 -13.58
CA ILE A 575 24.31 -6.15 -13.10
C ILE A 575 25.40 -5.98 -12.02
N ALA A 576 25.52 -6.92 -11.08
CA ALA A 576 26.56 -6.90 -10.05
C ALA A 576 27.97 -6.90 -10.66
N THR A 577 28.22 -7.80 -11.60
CA THR A 577 29.52 -7.90 -12.30
C THR A 577 29.83 -6.64 -13.11
N VAL A 578 28.85 -6.03 -13.77
CA VAL A 578 29.03 -4.79 -14.52
C VAL A 578 29.47 -3.65 -13.59
N PHE A 579 28.82 -3.46 -12.45
CA PHE A 579 29.22 -2.42 -11.48
C PHE A 579 30.61 -2.68 -10.91
N ASN A 580 30.94 -3.92 -10.60
CA ASN A 580 32.28 -4.30 -10.14
C ASN A 580 33.36 -4.03 -11.22
N THR A 581 33.07 -4.35 -12.47
CA THR A 581 33.95 -4.10 -13.59
C THR A 581 34.20 -2.61 -13.81
N ILE A 582 33.11 -1.79 -13.82
CA ILE A 582 33.22 -0.33 -13.96
C ILE A 582 34.05 0.25 -12.81
N GLY A 583 33.82 -0.18 -11.59
CA GLY A 583 34.58 0.23 -10.41
C GLY A 583 36.06 -0.17 -10.51
N GLY A 584 36.36 -1.33 -11.10
CA GLY A 584 37.69 -1.88 -11.27
C GLY A 584 38.56 -1.23 -12.37
N ILE A 585 37.96 -0.53 -13.35
CA ILE A 585 38.65 0.07 -14.51
C ILE A 585 39.80 0.97 -14.07
N ALA A 586 39.61 1.78 -13.04
CA ALA A 586 40.60 2.72 -12.56
C ALA A 586 41.73 2.08 -11.73
N ASN A 587 41.66 0.79 -11.44
CA ASN A 587 42.59 0.04 -10.60
C ASN A 587 42.90 0.75 -9.25
N SER A 588 41.91 1.44 -8.68
CA SER A 588 42.01 2.25 -7.47
C SER A 588 40.83 1.99 -6.53
N LEU A 589 41.12 1.65 -5.28
CA LEU A 589 40.10 1.44 -4.25
C LEU A 589 39.25 2.68 -3.98
N TRP A 590 39.82 3.88 -4.11
CA TRP A 590 39.12 5.15 -3.90
C TRP A 590 37.98 5.37 -4.88
N LEU A 591 38.08 4.89 -6.11
CA LEU A 591 37.03 4.97 -7.11
C LEU A 591 36.14 3.74 -7.07
N PHE A 592 36.70 2.58 -6.73
CA PHE A 592 35.92 1.34 -6.60
C PHE A 592 34.83 1.42 -5.50
N ILE A 593 35.16 1.93 -4.30
CA ILE A 593 34.23 1.97 -3.16
C ILE A 593 32.96 2.75 -3.45
N PRO A 594 32.97 4.01 -3.97
CA PRO A 594 31.75 4.72 -4.31
C PRO A 594 30.90 4.03 -5.37
N VAL A 595 31.53 3.53 -6.45
CA VAL A 595 30.84 2.81 -7.54
C VAL A 595 30.21 1.53 -7.00
N PHE A 596 30.94 0.77 -6.19
CA PHE A 596 30.47 -0.43 -5.52
C PHE A 596 29.25 -0.12 -4.63
N LEU A 597 29.34 0.88 -3.76
CA LEU A 597 28.26 1.25 -2.83
C LEU A 597 26.99 1.66 -3.59
N ILE A 598 27.10 2.55 -4.57
CA ILE A 598 25.95 3.01 -5.35
C ILE A 598 25.39 1.88 -6.20
N GLY A 599 26.23 1.14 -6.92
CA GLY A 599 25.82 0.07 -7.81
C GLY A 599 25.15 -1.09 -7.08
N HIS A 600 25.77 -1.56 -5.99
CA HIS A 600 25.19 -2.66 -5.21
C HIS A 600 23.98 -2.25 -4.39
N SER A 601 23.88 -1.00 -3.91
CA SER A 601 22.65 -0.50 -3.26
C SER A 601 21.48 -0.49 -4.24
N LEU A 602 21.72 -0.01 -5.48
CA LEU A 602 20.71 -0.01 -6.53
C LEU A 602 20.32 -1.44 -6.94
N ASN A 603 21.30 -2.30 -7.19
CA ASN A 603 21.08 -3.69 -7.59
C ASN A 603 20.35 -4.48 -6.49
N PHE A 604 20.74 -4.27 -5.23
CA PHE A 604 20.06 -4.87 -4.06
C PHE A 604 18.59 -4.45 -3.99
N ALA A 605 18.29 -3.15 -4.10
CA ALA A 605 16.93 -2.66 -4.03
C ALA A 605 16.06 -3.20 -5.18
N LEU A 606 16.58 -3.22 -6.41
CA LEU A 606 15.88 -3.75 -7.58
C LEU A 606 15.64 -5.26 -7.46
N ASN A 607 16.63 -6.03 -7.02
CA ASN A 607 16.48 -7.48 -6.85
C ASN A 607 15.59 -7.83 -5.68
N LEU A 608 15.69 -7.12 -4.54
CA LEU A 608 14.85 -7.34 -3.37
C LEU A 608 13.37 -7.25 -3.74
N LEU A 609 12.98 -6.17 -4.42
CA LEU A 609 11.61 -5.95 -4.87
C LEU A 609 11.24 -6.88 -6.03
N GLY A 610 12.13 -7.04 -7.01
CA GLY A 610 11.89 -7.88 -8.19
C GLY A 610 11.66 -9.33 -7.83
N CYS A 611 12.52 -9.94 -7.00
CA CYS A 611 12.37 -11.31 -6.53
C CYS A 611 11.06 -11.51 -5.78
N TYR A 612 10.70 -10.56 -4.89
CA TYR A 612 9.43 -10.64 -4.14
C TYR A 612 8.22 -10.62 -5.07
N VAL A 613 8.15 -9.65 -5.98
CA VAL A 613 6.98 -9.49 -6.89
C VAL A 613 6.85 -10.67 -7.84
N HIS A 614 7.96 -11.15 -8.39
CA HIS A 614 7.95 -12.25 -9.34
C HIS A 614 7.67 -13.60 -8.69
N ASP A 615 8.18 -13.83 -7.47
CA ASP A 615 7.85 -15.01 -6.69
C ASP A 615 6.36 -15.01 -6.28
N LEU A 616 5.88 -13.88 -5.77
CA LEU A 616 4.46 -13.69 -5.45
C LEU A 616 3.57 -14.02 -6.66
N ARG A 617 3.98 -13.61 -7.87
CA ARG A 617 3.25 -13.94 -9.09
C ARG A 617 3.23 -15.44 -9.37
N LEU A 618 4.37 -16.14 -9.23
CA LEU A 618 4.43 -17.59 -9.42
C LEU A 618 3.53 -18.33 -8.42
N GLN A 619 3.44 -17.84 -7.18
CA GLN A 619 2.56 -18.43 -6.17
C GLN A 619 1.08 -18.11 -6.46
N CYS A 620 0.73 -16.86 -6.70
CA CYS A 620 -0.67 -16.44 -6.79
C CYS A 620 -1.35 -16.81 -8.11
N LEU A 621 -0.64 -16.79 -9.24
CA LEU A 621 -1.25 -17.07 -10.54
C LEU A 621 -1.09 -18.54 -10.94
N GLU A 622 0.12 -19.06 -10.92
CA GLU A 622 0.41 -20.40 -11.40
C GLU A 622 0.04 -21.49 -10.39
N TYR A 623 0.38 -21.30 -9.10
CA TYR A 623 0.17 -22.31 -8.06
C TYR A 623 -1.24 -22.28 -7.48
N PHE A 624 -1.69 -21.10 -7.02
CA PHE A 624 -3.04 -20.95 -6.46
C PHE A 624 -4.13 -21.25 -7.48
N GLY A 625 -3.90 -20.93 -8.76
CA GLY A 625 -4.82 -21.26 -9.85
C GLY A 625 -5.17 -22.75 -9.96
N LYS A 626 -4.43 -23.67 -9.28
CA LYS A 626 -4.69 -25.11 -9.33
C LYS A 626 -5.69 -25.58 -8.28
N PHE A 627 -5.76 -24.96 -7.10
CA PHE A 627 -6.58 -25.47 -5.99
C PHE A 627 -7.22 -24.38 -5.12
N TYR A 628 -6.75 -23.15 -5.21
CA TYR A 628 -7.15 -22.13 -4.26
C TYR A 628 -8.55 -21.60 -4.54
N LYS A 629 -9.37 -21.51 -3.48
CA LYS A 629 -10.67 -20.86 -3.49
C LYS A 629 -10.58 -19.63 -2.62
N ASP A 630 -10.66 -18.47 -3.25
CA ASP A 630 -10.67 -17.16 -2.60
C ASP A 630 -12.05 -16.82 -2.02
N GLY A 631 -12.18 -15.64 -1.42
CA GLY A 631 -13.44 -15.09 -0.91
C GLY A 631 -13.61 -15.21 0.60
N GLY A 632 -12.59 -15.66 1.34
CA GLY A 632 -12.62 -15.64 2.81
C GLY A 632 -12.54 -14.22 3.38
N ARG A 633 -13.30 -13.96 4.44
CA ARG A 633 -13.32 -12.71 5.18
C ARG A 633 -12.42 -12.83 6.42
N ALA A 634 -11.55 -11.84 6.65
CA ALA A 634 -10.67 -11.85 7.82
C ALA A 634 -11.48 -11.75 9.11
N PHE A 635 -11.15 -12.59 10.10
CA PHE A 635 -11.67 -12.49 11.46
C PHE A 635 -11.19 -11.21 12.12
N LYS A 636 -12.13 -10.35 12.52
CA LYS A 636 -11.88 -9.07 13.22
C LYS A 636 -12.52 -9.10 14.60
N PRO A 637 -11.83 -9.65 15.59
CA PRO A 637 -12.38 -9.72 16.94
C PRO A 637 -12.59 -8.33 17.54
N LEU A 638 -13.60 -8.23 18.40
CA LEU A 638 -13.77 -7.09 19.28
C LEU A 638 -12.66 -7.15 20.34
N GLU A 639 -11.61 -6.36 20.11
CA GLU A 639 -10.42 -6.31 20.98
C GLU A 639 -10.05 -4.86 21.30
N VAL A 640 -9.21 -4.66 22.31
CA VAL A 640 -8.61 -3.35 22.58
C VAL A 640 -7.66 -3.01 21.45
N SER A 641 -7.98 -1.99 20.67
CA SER A 641 -7.18 -1.54 19.52
C SER A 641 -6.21 -0.44 19.94
N THR A 642 -4.94 -0.54 19.53
CA THR A 642 -3.92 0.46 19.81
C THR A 642 -3.05 0.74 18.60
N LYS A 643 -2.84 2.03 18.30
CA LYS A 643 -2.00 2.51 17.20
C LYS A 643 -0.59 2.91 17.67
N TYR A 644 -0.50 3.58 18.82
CA TYR A 644 0.73 4.22 19.30
C TYR A 644 1.41 3.46 20.42
N TYR A 645 0.67 2.73 21.23
CA TYR A 645 1.17 1.96 22.35
C TYR A 645 1.02 0.46 22.11
N ASP A 646 1.85 -0.34 22.75
CA ASP A 646 1.67 -1.79 22.83
C ASP A 646 1.09 -2.15 24.19
N ILE A 647 0.15 -3.09 24.19
CA ILE A 647 -0.45 -3.59 25.44
C ILE A 647 0.56 -4.56 26.09
N ALA A 648 0.88 -4.33 27.36
CA ALA A 648 1.68 -5.26 28.13
C ALA A 648 0.92 -6.59 28.26
N GLU A 649 1.58 -7.70 27.93
CA GLU A 649 1.04 -9.05 28.16
C GLU A 649 1.31 -9.39 29.64
N ASP A 650 0.24 -9.62 30.43
CA ASP A 650 0.32 -10.14 31.81
C ASP A 650 0.83 -11.58 31.86
#